data_9336ab4a56ae215642e90302a1350464
#
_entry.id   9336ab4a56ae215642e90302a1350464
#
_cell.length_a   1.000
_cell.length_b   1.000
_cell.length_c   1.000
_cell.angle_alpha   90.00
_cell.angle_beta   90.00
_cell.angle_gamma   90.00
#
_symmetry.space_group_name_H-M   'P 1'
#
loop_
_entity.id
_entity.type
_entity.pdbx_description
1 polymer ?
#
loop_
_entity_poly.entity_id
_entity_poly.type
_entity_poly.pdbx_seq_one_letter_code
_entity_poly.pdbx_strand_id
1 'polypeptide(L)'
;MSSMKGLVQFIADLRNARARDLEEKRVNKELANIRQKFKSGNLNGYQKKKYVCKLLYVYIQGYDIDFGHLEAVNLISSNKYSEKQIGYLAVTLFLHEEHELLHLVVNSIRKDLMDNSELNICLALHAVANVGGRELGEALSSEVHRLLISPTSKAFVKKKAALTLLRLYRKNPGIVRNEWAERIISIMDDPDMGVTLSVTSLVMALAQDLPNEYKGSYVKAAQRLKRIVVDSDIAPDYLYYRVPCPWIQVKLLRLLQYYPPSDDSHVRDIIRESLRQIMQSAMETPKNVQQNNAQNAILFEAINLLIHLDSEHTLMMQISTRLGKYIQSRETNVRYLGLDAMTHFAARAETLDPIKQHQNIILGSLRDRDISVRRKGLDLLYSMCDTTNAGPIVNELLRYLQTADYAIREEMVLKVAILTEKYATDAQWYIDMTLKLLSLAGDHVNDEVWQRVIQIVSNNEELQAYAAHTLLGYLKTDCHESLVKIGCYVLGEFGHLVADNSGSSPIEQFMALQAKMFTGSDNTRAMILSSFVKFVNLFPEIKPQLLQIFRLYSYSPDSELQQRAFEYLSMATLPTDDLLRTVCDEMPPFSERASILLSRLHQKTAGTSERKTWVVGGKAANADKQEVLMAQTTGLKRSFTTIVNGTRTGSNGISPSPTGGKSASGDLEGLDFFSGPVQPAPNMASAAHLTPDWDIGFNRLYFLQEGVLFEDAQIHIGLRSEYRGNMGVVKLYISNKSTYTIGSLTTTIDNPSNPNLKIDSKNLPEPSIAAAGQTQQTFFCAAHGPFSDYPTIRISYLAGALQAYTLALPVLMHRYMEPSSLSSEDFFKRWRQIGGPPMESQRTFGLNGKNKIIHEAFTRHMVEGLGWKILDNVDPNPKNIVGCAVYQTEGGKTGCLLRLEPNYEKSMYRVTVRATQDSVPPAVVKQMEQKLGQGTKDTGPITNYD
;
A
#
# COMPACT_ATOMS: atom_id res chain seq x y z
N MET A 1 29.96 40.13 9.44
CA MET A 1 30.09 38.67 9.19
C MET A 1 31.16 38.45 8.15
N SER A 2 32.27 37.79 8.49
CA SER A 2 33.31 37.42 7.53
C SER A 2 32.66 36.41 6.56
N SER A 3 32.40 36.84 5.32
CA SER A 3 31.86 35.99 4.29
C SER A 3 32.81 34.83 4.02
N MET A 4 32.35 33.59 4.05
CA MET A 4 33.11 32.39 3.66
C MET A 4 33.40 32.44 2.13
N LYS A 5 34.21 33.39 1.66
CA LYS A 5 34.45 33.64 0.24
C LYS A 5 34.68 32.37 -0.58
N GLY A 6 35.47 31.42 -0.05
CA GLY A 6 35.73 30.16 -0.77
C GLY A 6 34.54 29.19 -0.84
N LEU A 7 33.55 29.25 0.07
CA LEU A 7 32.31 28.52 -0.03
C LEU A 7 31.35 29.18 -1.02
N VAL A 8 31.23 30.52 -0.94
CA VAL A 8 30.38 31.29 -1.84
C VAL A 8 30.84 31.12 -3.29
N GLN A 9 32.18 31.18 -3.53
CA GLN A 9 32.75 30.95 -4.87
C GLN A 9 32.44 29.52 -5.34
N PHE A 10 32.61 28.50 -4.50
CA PHE A 10 32.32 27.13 -4.86
C PHE A 10 30.84 26.93 -5.25
N ILE A 11 29.94 27.51 -4.47
CA ILE A 11 28.49 27.47 -4.78
C ILE A 11 28.19 28.18 -6.09
N ALA A 12 28.84 29.34 -6.35
CA ALA A 12 28.70 30.07 -7.60
C ALA A 12 29.23 29.27 -8.82
N ASP A 13 30.35 28.60 -8.63
CA ASP A 13 30.94 27.77 -9.68
C ASP A 13 29.97 26.64 -10.07
N LEU A 14 29.35 25.95 -9.10
CA LEU A 14 28.40 24.87 -9.35
C LEU A 14 27.10 25.37 -10.00
N ARG A 15 26.54 26.49 -9.51
CA ARG A 15 25.34 27.09 -10.11
C ARG A 15 25.53 27.58 -11.54
N ASN A 16 26.75 27.97 -11.90
CA ASN A 16 27.10 28.45 -13.24
C ASN A 16 27.58 27.31 -14.15
N ALA A 17 27.65 26.07 -13.69
CA ALA A 17 28.01 24.94 -14.52
C ALA A 17 26.95 24.74 -15.61
N ARG A 18 27.37 24.74 -16.88
CA ARG A 18 26.47 24.63 -18.05
C ARG A 18 26.07 23.19 -18.37
N ALA A 19 26.80 22.22 -17.85
CA ALA A 19 26.58 20.80 -18.05
C ALA A 19 26.88 20.04 -16.75
N ARG A 20 26.21 18.91 -16.56
CA ARG A 20 26.36 18.05 -15.37
C ARG A 20 27.80 17.53 -15.23
N ASP A 21 28.46 17.17 -16.32
CA ASP A 21 29.83 16.69 -16.30
C ASP A 21 30.82 17.75 -15.78
N LEU A 22 30.56 19.02 -16.09
CA LEU A 22 31.37 20.14 -15.56
C LEU A 22 31.11 20.36 -14.07
N GLU A 23 29.88 20.20 -13.65
CA GLU A 23 29.51 20.25 -12.22
C GLU A 23 30.21 19.13 -11.46
N GLU A 24 30.10 17.89 -11.95
CA GLU A 24 30.70 16.70 -11.32
C GLU A 24 32.25 16.81 -11.28
N LYS A 25 32.89 17.21 -12.37
CA LYS A 25 34.34 17.47 -12.37
C LYS A 25 34.72 18.52 -11.35
N ARG A 26 33.90 19.57 -11.16
CA ARG A 26 34.15 20.62 -10.17
C ARG A 26 33.96 20.11 -8.77
N VAL A 27 32.92 19.29 -8.53
CA VAL A 27 32.67 18.60 -7.25
C VAL A 27 33.84 17.68 -6.91
N ASN A 28 34.23 16.78 -7.81
CA ASN A 28 35.30 15.81 -7.58
C ASN A 28 36.64 16.48 -7.28
N LYS A 29 36.94 17.57 -8.00
CA LYS A 29 38.11 18.39 -7.71
C LYS A 29 38.11 19.01 -6.34
N GLU A 30 36.94 19.49 -5.90
CA GLU A 30 36.79 20.07 -4.54
C GLU A 30 36.85 19.00 -3.47
N LEU A 31 36.20 17.84 -3.66
CA LEU A 31 36.28 16.70 -2.73
C LEU A 31 37.73 16.22 -2.55
N ALA A 32 38.51 16.11 -3.65
CA ALA A 32 39.93 15.76 -3.61
C ALA A 32 40.74 16.78 -2.80
N ASN A 33 40.48 18.08 -3.01
CA ASN A 33 41.12 19.16 -2.26
C ASN A 33 40.77 19.09 -0.76
N ILE A 34 39.52 18.88 -0.44
CA ILE A 34 39.06 18.77 0.97
C ILE A 34 39.69 17.54 1.62
N ARG A 35 39.71 16.37 0.95
CA ARG A 35 40.33 15.14 1.44
C ARG A 35 41.81 15.33 1.74
N GLN A 36 42.54 16.03 0.85
CA GLN A 36 43.94 16.37 1.08
C GLN A 36 44.14 17.31 2.29
N LYS A 37 43.27 18.33 2.45
CA LYS A 37 43.32 19.26 3.55
C LYS A 37 42.98 18.56 4.89
N PHE A 38 42.08 17.65 4.95
CA PHE A 38 41.76 16.86 6.14
C PHE A 38 42.95 15.94 6.52
N LYS A 39 43.59 15.31 5.54
CA LYS A 39 44.78 14.48 5.78
C LYS A 39 45.95 15.27 6.33
N SER A 40 46.12 16.56 5.97
CA SER A 40 47.23 17.41 6.47
C SER A 40 47.12 17.76 7.95
N GLY A 41 45.96 17.59 8.59
CA GLY A 41 45.73 17.70 10.04
C GLY A 41 45.77 19.12 10.65
N ASN A 42 46.33 20.12 9.95
CA ASN A 42 46.57 21.48 10.45
C ASN A 42 45.43 22.46 10.18
N LEU A 43 44.17 22.05 10.50
CA LEU A 43 43.00 22.89 10.24
C LEU A 43 42.50 23.50 11.57
N ASN A 44 42.34 24.83 11.58
CA ASN A 44 41.63 25.51 12.65
C ASN A 44 40.12 25.31 12.55
N GLY A 45 39.35 25.60 13.60
CA GLY A 45 37.90 25.37 13.63
C GLY A 45 37.15 26.07 12.52
N TYR A 46 37.55 27.30 12.14
CA TYR A 46 36.93 27.99 11.00
C TYR A 46 37.16 27.27 9.63
N GLN A 47 38.37 26.74 9.44
CA GLN A 47 38.69 25.99 8.23
C GLN A 47 37.93 24.67 8.15
N LYS A 48 37.91 23.92 9.28
CA LYS A 48 37.09 22.70 9.39
C LYS A 48 35.63 22.97 9.07
N LYS A 49 35.05 23.99 9.69
CA LYS A 49 33.68 24.43 9.42
C LYS A 49 33.45 24.75 7.94
N LYS A 50 34.34 25.50 7.28
CA LYS A 50 34.24 25.86 5.87
C LYS A 50 34.23 24.62 4.96
N TYR A 51 35.09 23.65 5.23
CA TYR A 51 35.15 22.44 4.43
C TYR A 51 33.96 21.51 4.69
N VAL A 52 33.52 21.36 5.95
CA VAL A 52 32.31 20.60 6.27
C VAL A 52 31.07 21.25 5.64
N CYS A 53 30.95 22.58 5.60
CA CYS A 53 29.87 23.25 4.87
C CYS A 53 29.89 22.94 3.36
N LYS A 54 31.08 22.79 2.77
CA LYS A 54 31.16 22.38 1.35
C LYS A 54 30.71 20.94 1.16
N LEU A 55 31.11 20.04 2.05
CA LEU A 55 30.63 18.64 2.02
C LEU A 55 29.11 18.56 2.19
N LEU A 56 28.55 19.31 3.14
CA LEU A 56 27.09 19.41 3.32
C LEU A 56 26.39 19.89 2.05
N TYR A 57 26.94 20.91 1.39
CA TYR A 57 26.36 21.41 0.15
C TYR A 57 26.41 20.36 -0.95
N VAL A 58 27.52 19.65 -1.09
CA VAL A 58 27.69 18.56 -2.07
C VAL A 58 26.71 17.43 -1.78
N TYR A 59 26.57 17.03 -0.51
CA TYR A 59 25.61 16.00 -0.09
C TYR A 59 24.16 16.38 -0.40
N ILE A 60 23.78 17.64 -0.15
CA ILE A 60 22.43 18.15 -0.45
C ILE A 60 22.15 18.17 -1.97
N GLN A 61 23.19 18.30 -2.79
CA GLN A 61 23.06 18.19 -4.26
C GLN A 61 22.89 16.74 -4.74
N GLY A 62 22.98 15.74 -3.85
CA GLY A 62 22.79 14.32 -4.16
C GLY A 62 24.06 13.54 -4.45
N TYR A 63 25.26 14.09 -4.16
CA TYR A 63 26.52 13.37 -4.26
C TYR A 63 26.84 12.67 -2.95
N ASP A 64 27.26 11.41 -3.01
CA ASP A 64 27.66 10.65 -1.84
C ASP A 64 28.97 11.14 -1.24
N ILE A 65 29.06 11.11 0.09
CA ILE A 65 30.22 11.55 0.86
C ILE A 65 30.65 10.44 1.82
N ASP A 66 31.83 9.89 1.55
CA ASP A 66 32.47 8.79 2.28
C ASP A 66 33.52 9.23 3.33
N PHE A 67 33.72 10.54 3.52
CA PHE A 67 34.75 11.09 4.40
C PHE A 67 34.30 12.40 5.08
N GLY A 68 35.05 12.85 6.08
CA GLY A 68 34.78 14.10 6.77
C GLY A 68 33.83 13.97 7.97
N HIS A 69 33.37 12.77 8.30
CA HIS A 69 32.51 12.47 9.44
C HIS A 69 33.19 12.78 10.78
N LEU A 70 34.48 12.43 10.92
CA LEU A 70 35.28 12.73 12.12
C LEU A 70 35.47 14.23 12.33
N GLU A 71 35.67 14.99 11.25
CA GLU A 71 35.79 16.44 11.33
C GLU A 71 34.45 17.09 11.72
N ALA A 72 33.33 16.54 11.27
CA ALA A 72 32.00 16.95 11.72
C ALA A 72 31.82 16.69 13.23
N VAL A 73 32.17 15.49 13.69
CA VAL A 73 32.14 15.13 15.14
C VAL A 73 33.05 16.05 15.97
N ASN A 74 34.24 16.35 15.46
CA ASN A 74 35.17 17.28 16.15
C ASN A 74 34.60 18.71 16.26
N LEU A 75 33.82 19.17 15.28
CA LEU A 75 33.18 20.49 15.33
C LEU A 75 32.11 20.60 16.44
N ILE A 76 31.46 19.51 16.82
CA ILE A 76 30.49 19.50 17.92
C ILE A 76 31.15 19.89 19.21
N SER A 77 32.38 19.47 19.46
CA SER A 77 33.12 19.77 20.68
C SER A 77 33.66 21.22 20.75
N SER A 78 33.47 22.03 19.72
CA SER A 78 33.90 23.42 19.68
C SER A 78 33.12 24.30 20.67
N ASN A 79 33.79 25.26 21.30
CA ASN A 79 33.17 26.28 22.15
C ASN A 79 32.46 27.38 21.36
N LYS A 80 32.68 27.47 20.04
CA LYS A 80 32.06 28.47 19.19
C LYS A 80 30.74 27.93 18.61
N TYR A 81 29.63 28.57 18.94
CA TYR A 81 28.29 28.19 18.44
C TYR A 81 28.25 27.93 16.94
N SER A 82 28.85 28.85 16.15
CA SER A 82 28.81 28.73 14.67
C SER A 82 29.57 27.52 14.09
N GLU A 83 30.53 26.98 14.85
CA GLU A 83 31.27 25.75 14.50
C GLU A 83 30.47 24.53 14.95
N LYS A 84 29.99 24.58 16.21
CA LYS A 84 29.12 23.56 16.81
C LYS A 84 27.84 23.32 15.99
N GLN A 85 27.17 24.38 15.54
CA GLN A 85 25.97 24.31 14.72
C GLN A 85 26.20 23.51 13.42
N ILE A 86 27.33 23.78 12.74
CA ILE A 86 27.65 23.05 11.50
C ILE A 86 28.04 21.61 11.79
N GLY A 87 28.72 21.36 12.89
CA GLY A 87 29.01 20.00 13.35
C GLY A 87 27.74 19.18 13.58
N TYR A 88 26.80 19.71 14.34
CA TYR A 88 25.51 19.06 14.56
C TYR A 88 24.71 18.85 13.28
N LEU A 89 24.65 19.85 12.39
CA LEU A 89 23.97 19.71 11.12
C LEU A 89 24.61 18.61 10.26
N ALA A 90 25.93 18.55 10.22
CA ALA A 90 26.64 17.52 9.47
C ALA A 90 26.40 16.11 10.06
N VAL A 91 26.45 15.96 11.36
CA VAL A 91 26.17 14.69 12.04
C VAL A 91 24.74 14.22 11.74
N THR A 92 23.75 15.10 11.78
CA THR A 92 22.35 14.73 11.49
C THR A 92 22.07 14.37 10.03
N LEU A 93 22.95 14.76 9.09
CA LEU A 93 22.80 14.47 7.67
C LEU A 93 23.69 13.32 7.18
N PHE A 94 24.91 13.19 7.75
CA PHE A 94 25.87 12.19 7.30
C PHE A 94 25.76 10.86 8.06
N LEU A 95 25.31 10.89 9.32
CA LEU A 95 25.22 9.69 10.14
C LEU A 95 23.78 9.20 10.23
N HIS A 96 23.62 7.89 10.19
CA HIS A 96 22.38 7.20 10.48
C HIS A 96 22.42 6.56 11.86
N GLU A 97 21.30 6.05 12.37
CA GLU A 97 21.12 5.61 13.75
C GLU A 97 22.00 4.42 14.18
N GLU A 98 22.52 3.64 13.25
CA GLU A 98 23.40 2.48 13.50
C GLU A 98 24.87 2.77 13.16
N HIS A 99 25.23 4.04 12.91
CA HIS A 99 26.57 4.37 12.49
C HIS A 99 27.55 4.34 13.67
N GLU A 100 28.67 3.62 13.53
CA GLU A 100 29.69 3.42 14.59
C GLU A 100 30.20 4.71 15.24
N LEU A 101 30.32 5.80 14.48
CA LEU A 101 30.80 7.09 15.00
C LEU A 101 29.83 7.76 16.00
N LEU A 102 28.58 7.27 16.11
CA LEU A 102 27.63 7.83 17.07
C LEU A 102 28.08 7.64 18.51
N HIS A 103 28.79 6.57 18.85
CA HIS A 103 29.35 6.36 20.18
C HIS A 103 30.31 7.50 20.61
N LEU A 104 31.07 8.07 19.65
CA LEU A 104 31.98 9.19 19.91
C LEU A 104 31.21 10.50 20.18
N VAL A 105 29.99 10.62 19.68
CA VAL A 105 29.19 11.86 19.82
C VAL A 105 28.40 11.89 21.13
N VAL A 106 28.09 10.74 21.75
CA VAL A 106 27.27 10.63 22.97
C VAL A 106 27.76 11.57 24.08
N ASN A 107 29.05 11.53 24.39
CA ASN A 107 29.61 12.35 25.49
C ASN A 107 29.58 13.85 25.18
N SER A 108 29.78 14.24 23.91
CA SER A 108 29.68 15.63 23.48
C SER A 108 28.24 16.14 23.55
N ILE A 109 27.28 15.30 23.12
CA ILE A 109 25.84 15.60 23.23
C ILE A 109 25.45 15.72 24.73
N ARG A 110 25.85 14.77 25.58
CA ARG A 110 25.56 14.81 27.01
C ARG A 110 26.09 16.08 27.67
N LYS A 111 27.30 16.50 27.33
CA LYS A 111 27.89 17.77 27.82
C LYS A 111 27.02 18.95 27.38
N ASP A 112 26.58 18.99 26.13
CA ASP A 112 25.78 20.09 25.61
C ASP A 112 24.34 20.09 26.14
N LEU A 113 23.75 18.94 26.49
CA LEU A 113 22.47 18.85 27.20
C LEU A 113 22.55 19.39 28.65
N MET A 114 23.77 19.48 29.23
CA MET A 114 24.04 20.03 30.57
C MET A 114 24.59 21.45 30.53
N ASP A 115 24.74 22.05 29.33
CA ASP A 115 25.29 23.40 29.17
C ASP A 115 24.29 24.46 29.70
N ASN A 116 24.85 25.62 30.08
CA ASN A 116 24.05 26.80 30.46
C ASN A 116 23.46 27.53 29.25
N SER A 117 23.97 27.28 28.06
CA SER A 117 23.49 27.86 26.80
C SER A 117 22.30 27.08 26.22
N GLU A 118 21.14 27.69 26.24
CA GLU A 118 19.93 27.11 25.61
C GLU A 118 20.11 26.73 24.15
N LEU A 119 20.92 27.52 23.42
CA LEU A 119 21.21 27.29 22.01
C LEU A 119 21.97 25.97 21.82
N ASN A 120 22.94 25.68 22.68
CA ASN A 120 23.70 24.42 22.64
C ASN A 120 22.83 23.24 23.08
N ILE A 121 22.01 23.40 24.12
CA ILE A 121 21.03 22.40 24.55
C ILE A 121 20.10 22.07 23.39
N CYS A 122 19.56 23.07 22.67
CA CYS A 122 18.62 22.86 21.56
C CYS A 122 19.27 22.22 20.34
N LEU A 123 20.53 22.47 20.05
CA LEU A 123 21.26 21.76 19.01
C LEU A 123 21.44 20.27 19.37
N ALA A 124 21.80 19.98 20.60
CA ALA A 124 21.95 18.61 21.11
C ALA A 124 20.60 17.86 21.05
N LEU A 125 19.52 18.44 21.55
CA LEU A 125 18.17 17.86 21.47
C LEU A 125 17.74 17.59 20.02
N HIS A 126 18.05 18.50 19.11
CA HIS A 126 17.75 18.32 17.70
C HIS A 126 18.50 17.13 17.08
N ALA A 127 19.79 16.99 17.40
CA ALA A 127 20.59 15.86 16.95
C ALA A 127 20.04 14.54 17.51
N VAL A 128 19.75 14.47 18.81
CA VAL A 128 19.16 13.28 19.44
C VAL A 128 17.82 12.90 18.78
N ALA A 129 16.98 13.87 18.47
CA ALA A 129 15.70 13.61 17.81
C ALA A 129 15.85 13.02 16.40
N ASN A 130 16.86 13.44 15.63
CA ASN A 130 17.05 13.03 14.24
C ASN A 130 17.84 11.73 14.11
N VAL A 131 18.94 11.58 14.83
CA VAL A 131 19.89 10.47 14.71
C VAL A 131 19.75 9.44 15.82
N GLY A 132 18.95 9.75 16.87
CA GLY A 132 18.77 8.88 18.03
C GLY A 132 18.12 7.54 17.65
N GLY A 133 18.91 6.48 17.64
CA GLY A 133 18.49 5.10 17.65
C GLY A 133 18.29 4.57 19.08
N ARG A 134 18.23 3.24 19.21
CA ARG A 134 18.03 2.57 20.50
C ARG A 134 19.12 2.93 21.53
N GLU A 135 20.38 2.77 21.17
CA GLU A 135 21.52 2.98 22.08
C GLU A 135 21.64 4.44 22.54
N LEU A 136 21.54 5.38 21.60
CA LEU A 136 21.59 6.80 21.93
C LEU A 136 20.40 7.22 22.80
N GLY A 137 19.24 6.64 22.55
CA GLY A 137 18.04 6.85 23.34
C GLY A 137 18.18 6.33 24.77
N GLU A 138 18.66 5.12 24.96
CA GLU A 138 18.94 4.54 26.30
C GLU A 138 19.98 5.36 27.09
N ALA A 139 21.00 5.86 26.38
CA ALA A 139 22.07 6.64 26.98
C ALA A 139 21.67 8.07 27.41
N LEU A 140 20.72 8.72 26.73
CA LEU A 140 20.44 10.15 26.90
C LEU A 140 19.00 10.49 27.30
N SER A 141 18.06 9.53 27.31
CA SER A 141 16.65 9.78 27.62
C SER A 141 16.43 10.42 29.00
N SER A 142 17.22 10.04 29.98
CA SER A 142 17.17 10.60 31.37
C SER A 142 17.51 12.08 31.38
N GLU A 143 18.53 12.51 30.62
CA GLU A 143 18.94 13.90 30.52
C GLU A 143 17.86 14.72 29.76
N VAL A 144 17.31 14.16 28.72
CA VAL A 144 16.19 14.81 27.98
C VAL A 144 14.97 14.96 28.87
N HIS A 145 14.60 13.92 29.62
CA HIS A 145 13.51 13.99 30.59
C HIS A 145 13.79 15.04 31.69
N ARG A 146 15.00 15.09 32.21
CA ARG A 146 15.37 16.11 33.19
C ARG A 146 15.19 17.53 32.67
N LEU A 147 15.57 17.80 31.40
CA LEU A 147 15.37 19.10 30.75
C LEU A 147 13.90 19.44 30.59
N LEU A 148 13.03 18.44 30.34
CA LEU A 148 11.60 18.64 30.22
C LEU A 148 10.96 19.06 31.56
N ILE A 149 11.30 18.38 32.66
CA ILE A 149 10.69 18.61 33.98
C ILE A 149 11.31 19.76 34.77
N SER A 150 12.53 20.20 34.42
CA SER A 150 13.22 21.22 35.17
C SER A 150 12.49 22.56 35.17
N PRO A 151 12.27 23.19 36.33
CA PRO A 151 11.67 24.53 36.42
C PRO A 151 12.57 25.61 35.83
N THR A 152 13.90 25.38 35.79
CA THR A 152 14.88 26.34 35.25
C THR A 152 14.94 26.29 33.72
N SER A 153 14.44 25.24 33.10
CA SER A 153 14.41 25.13 31.62
C SER A 153 13.41 26.13 31.00
N LYS A 154 13.87 26.90 30.03
CA LYS A 154 13.00 27.81 29.31
C LYS A 154 12.01 27.03 28.43
N ALA A 155 10.89 27.66 28.11
CA ALA A 155 9.81 27.08 27.29
C ALA A 155 10.33 26.49 25.99
N PHE A 156 11.27 27.13 25.30
CA PHE A 156 11.85 26.66 24.05
C PHE A 156 12.61 25.33 24.21
N VAL A 157 13.34 25.14 25.31
CA VAL A 157 14.03 23.89 25.63
C VAL A 157 13.03 22.79 25.97
N LYS A 158 12.02 23.08 26.82
CA LYS A 158 10.96 22.12 27.17
C LYS A 158 10.20 21.59 25.94
N LYS A 159 9.85 22.50 24.99
CA LYS A 159 9.21 22.10 23.71
C LYS A 159 10.06 21.08 22.96
N LYS A 160 11.35 21.37 22.79
CA LYS A 160 12.25 20.47 22.07
C LYS A 160 12.47 19.17 22.84
N ALA A 161 12.60 19.21 24.14
CA ALA A 161 12.78 18.01 24.98
C ALA A 161 11.54 17.08 24.87
N ALA A 162 10.33 17.63 24.94
CA ALA A 162 9.10 16.85 24.77
C ALA A 162 9.03 16.17 23.39
N LEU A 163 9.35 16.92 22.31
CA LEU A 163 9.34 16.37 20.95
C LEU A 163 10.47 15.35 20.72
N THR A 164 11.63 15.55 21.36
CA THR A 164 12.73 14.59 21.33
C THR A 164 12.34 13.27 22.01
N LEU A 165 11.74 13.32 23.20
CA LEU A 165 11.22 12.12 23.88
C LEU A 165 10.14 11.42 23.03
N LEU A 166 9.23 12.17 22.42
CA LEU A 166 8.24 11.60 21.52
C LEU A 166 8.89 10.86 20.33
N ARG A 167 9.93 11.44 19.76
CA ARG A 167 10.64 10.82 18.63
C ARG A 167 11.37 9.55 19.06
N LEU A 168 12.05 9.58 20.20
CA LEU A 168 12.73 8.42 20.78
C LEU A 168 11.75 7.32 21.16
N TYR A 169 10.63 7.68 21.80
CA TYR A 169 9.56 6.74 22.16
C TYR A 169 8.97 6.00 20.95
N ARG A 170 8.74 6.72 19.85
CA ARG A 170 8.21 6.11 18.61
C ARG A 170 9.17 5.08 18.00
N LYS A 171 10.48 5.25 18.24
CA LYS A 171 11.50 4.30 17.77
C LYS A 171 11.70 3.15 18.74
N ASN A 172 11.69 3.43 20.04
CA ASN A 172 11.85 2.44 21.10
C ASN A 172 10.93 2.78 22.29
N PRO A 173 9.78 2.13 22.43
CA PRO A 173 8.82 2.40 23.51
C PRO A 173 9.38 2.23 24.92
N GLY A 174 10.35 1.34 25.12
CA GLY A 174 10.98 1.09 26.41
C GLY A 174 11.83 2.25 26.98
N ILE A 175 12.07 3.29 26.19
CA ILE A 175 12.92 4.43 26.61
C ILE A 175 12.25 5.31 27.68
N VAL A 176 10.94 5.47 27.62
CA VAL A 176 10.17 6.28 28.59
C VAL A 176 9.77 5.40 29.76
N ARG A 177 10.29 5.73 30.97
CA ARG A 177 9.99 4.96 32.18
C ARG A 177 8.62 5.33 32.76
N ASN A 178 7.92 4.37 33.32
CA ASN A 178 6.58 4.58 33.92
C ASN A 178 6.63 5.58 35.07
N GLU A 179 7.74 5.62 35.85
CA GLU A 179 7.94 6.55 36.94
C GLU A 179 7.91 8.04 36.52
N TRP A 180 8.03 8.33 35.23
CA TRP A 180 8.02 9.70 34.72
C TRP A 180 6.61 10.21 34.41
N ALA A 181 5.61 9.35 34.44
CA ALA A 181 4.26 9.64 33.96
C ALA A 181 3.63 10.86 34.67
N GLU A 182 3.59 10.86 36.00
CA GLU A 182 2.99 11.97 36.78
C GLU A 182 3.67 13.31 36.50
N ARG A 183 5.00 13.32 36.39
CA ARG A 183 5.77 14.54 36.12
C ARG A 183 5.51 15.05 34.70
N ILE A 184 5.43 14.16 33.70
CA ILE A 184 5.10 14.53 32.32
C ILE A 184 3.67 15.09 32.25
N ILE A 185 2.70 14.45 32.92
CA ILE A 185 1.31 14.90 32.97
C ILE A 185 1.22 16.29 33.62
N SER A 186 2.00 16.57 34.67
CA SER A 186 1.97 17.87 35.33
C SER A 186 2.33 19.05 34.40
N ILE A 187 3.21 18.83 33.42
CA ILE A 187 3.66 19.85 32.48
C ILE A 187 2.56 20.19 31.42
N MET A 188 1.50 19.41 31.31
CA MET A 188 0.36 19.78 30.48
C MET A 188 -0.30 21.09 30.92
N ASP A 189 -0.08 21.53 32.14
CA ASP A 189 -0.56 22.80 32.70
C ASP A 189 0.43 23.97 32.55
N ASP A 190 1.54 23.80 31.82
CA ASP A 190 2.51 24.87 31.58
C ASP A 190 1.82 26.11 30.95
N PRO A 191 2.16 27.34 31.39
CA PRO A 191 1.57 28.56 30.85
C PRO A 191 1.89 28.79 29.36
N ASP A 192 3.03 28.27 28.88
CA ASP A 192 3.37 28.36 27.45
C ASP A 192 2.58 27.31 26.63
N MET A 193 1.70 27.81 25.74
CA MET A 193 0.87 26.94 24.90
C MET A 193 1.66 26.04 23.94
N GLY A 194 2.87 26.44 23.57
CA GLY A 194 3.75 25.61 22.74
C GLY A 194 4.36 24.44 23.54
N VAL A 195 4.65 24.62 24.83
CA VAL A 195 5.02 23.53 25.72
C VAL A 195 3.86 22.56 25.91
N THR A 196 2.68 23.09 26.23
CA THR A 196 1.44 22.31 26.35
C THR A 196 1.18 21.48 25.09
N LEU A 197 1.29 22.07 23.90
CA LEU A 197 1.09 21.38 22.61
C LEU A 197 2.08 20.22 22.40
N SER A 198 3.35 20.47 22.74
CA SER A 198 4.42 19.48 22.58
C SER A 198 4.29 18.32 23.55
N VAL A 199 4.00 18.64 24.83
CA VAL A 199 3.78 17.64 25.88
C VAL A 199 2.50 16.85 25.65
N THR A 200 1.40 17.51 25.26
CA THR A 200 0.15 16.82 24.90
C THR A 200 0.40 15.82 23.75
N SER A 201 1.26 16.17 22.78
CA SER A 201 1.61 15.26 21.68
C SER A 201 2.38 14.02 22.17
N LEU A 202 3.27 14.19 23.15
CA LEU A 202 3.98 13.09 23.80
C LEU A 202 3.01 12.23 24.62
N VAL A 203 2.18 12.86 25.47
CA VAL A 203 1.20 12.16 26.32
C VAL A 203 0.19 11.39 25.47
N MET A 204 -0.25 11.92 24.34
CA MET A 204 -1.13 11.18 23.43
C MET A 204 -0.51 9.88 22.92
N ALA A 205 0.78 9.87 22.58
CA ALA A 205 1.45 8.63 22.15
C ALA A 205 1.59 7.63 23.32
N LEU A 206 1.97 8.14 24.51
CA LEU A 206 2.13 7.31 25.70
C LEU A 206 0.80 6.74 26.21
N ALA A 207 -0.26 7.54 26.20
CA ALA A 207 -1.59 7.15 26.65
C ALA A 207 -2.24 6.06 25.75
N GLN A 208 -1.87 5.99 24.49
CA GLN A 208 -2.35 4.93 23.58
C GLN A 208 -1.77 3.55 23.91
N ASP A 209 -0.51 3.51 24.38
CA ASP A 209 0.18 2.26 24.67
C ASP A 209 0.11 1.92 26.17
N LEU A 210 0.07 2.94 27.06
CA LEU A 210 0.10 2.84 28.53
C LEU A 210 -1.06 3.63 29.16
N PRO A 211 -2.34 3.29 28.88
CA PRO A 211 -3.48 4.11 29.31
C PRO A 211 -3.59 4.24 30.84
N ASN A 212 -3.25 3.20 31.60
CA ASN A 212 -3.37 3.20 33.06
C ASN A 212 -2.37 4.18 33.71
N GLU A 213 -1.13 4.21 33.23
CA GLU A 213 -0.08 5.07 33.75
C GLU A 213 -0.38 6.56 33.50
N TYR A 214 -1.03 6.84 32.36
CA TYR A 214 -1.35 8.20 31.94
C TYR A 214 -2.82 8.61 32.19
N LYS A 215 -3.57 7.89 33.03
CA LYS A 215 -4.98 8.18 33.36
C LYS A 215 -5.20 9.59 33.90
N GLY A 216 -4.26 10.13 34.67
CA GLY A 216 -4.31 11.50 35.18
C GLY A 216 -4.33 12.59 34.08
N SER A 217 -3.90 12.27 32.85
CA SER A 217 -3.93 13.18 31.72
C SER A 217 -5.35 13.54 31.28
N TYR A 218 -6.34 12.66 31.53
CA TYR A 218 -7.74 12.88 31.21
C TYR A 218 -8.29 14.12 31.93
N VAL A 219 -8.12 14.17 33.25
CA VAL A 219 -8.58 15.29 34.09
C VAL A 219 -7.88 16.59 33.67
N LYS A 220 -6.55 16.53 33.46
CA LYS A 220 -5.78 17.69 33.04
C LYS A 220 -6.22 18.20 31.66
N ALA A 221 -6.49 17.30 30.73
CA ALA A 221 -6.99 17.65 29.40
C ALA A 221 -8.36 18.35 29.48
N ALA A 222 -9.28 17.84 30.30
CA ALA A 222 -10.61 18.44 30.51
C ALA A 222 -10.51 19.85 31.09
N GLN A 223 -9.70 20.02 32.16
CA GLN A 223 -9.48 21.32 32.80
C GLN A 223 -8.82 22.33 31.85
N ARG A 224 -7.82 21.88 31.08
CA ARG A 224 -7.15 22.77 30.10
C ARG A 224 -8.07 23.18 28.97
N LEU A 225 -8.91 22.23 28.48
CA LEU A 225 -9.90 22.53 27.46
C LEU A 225 -10.90 23.59 27.95
N LYS A 226 -11.39 23.48 29.20
CA LYS A 226 -12.28 24.47 29.81
C LYS A 226 -11.64 25.84 29.83
N ARG A 227 -10.40 25.97 30.32
CA ARG A 227 -9.69 27.27 30.37
C ARG A 227 -9.59 27.92 28.99
N ILE A 228 -9.35 27.12 27.93
CA ILE A 228 -9.24 27.63 26.57
C ILE A 228 -10.58 28.05 25.99
N VAL A 229 -11.62 27.23 26.17
CA VAL A 229 -12.91 27.39 25.47
C VAL A 229 -13.90 28.21 26.25
N VAL A 230 -14.01 27.99 27.57
CA VAL A 230 -15.03 28.64 28.43
C VAL A 230 -14.46 29.89 29.08
N ASP A 231 -13.34 29.74 29.76
CA ASP A 231 -12.75 30.84 30.55
C ASP A 231 -11.99 31.87 29.66
N SER A 232 -11.71 31.51 28.39
CA SER A 232 -10.97 32.35 27.44
C SER A 232 -9.61 32.86 27.98
N ASP A 233 -8.97 32.10 28.90
CA ASP A 233 -7.69 32.42 29.52
C ASP A 233 -6.53 32.14 28.57
N ILE A 234 -6.34 33.02 27.57
CA ILE A 234 -5.36 32.84 26.49
C ILE A 234 -4.73 34.15 26.11
N ALA A 235 -3.40 34.19 25.98
CA ALA A 235 -2.70 35.34 25.44
C ALA A 235 -3.08 35.58 23.96
N PRO A 236 -3.20 36.82 23.53
CA PRO A 236 -3.58 37.19 22.16
C PRO A 236 -2.69 36.61 21.07
N ASP A 237 -1.42 36.30 21.39
CA ASP A 237 -0.45 35.74 20.48
C ASP A 237 -0.81 34.30 20.01
N TYR A 238 -1.70 33.63 20.74
CA TYR A 238 -2.14 32.24 20.43
C TYR A 238 -3.52 32.20 19.74
N LEU A 239 -4.03 33.32 19.27
CA LEU A 239 -5.24 33.38 18.47
C LEU A 239 -4.92 33.17 16.98
N TYR A 240 -5.45 32.10 16.41
CA TYR A 240 -5.36 31.83 14.97
C TYR A 240 -6.65 32.26 14.28
N TYR A 241 -6.63 33.38 13.54
CA TYR A 241 -7.83 33.96 12.90
C TYR A 241 -9.03 34.01 13.84
N ARG A 242 -8.84 34.56 15.05
CA ARG A 242 -9.84 34.66 16.13
C ARG A 242 -10.22 33.33 16.79
N VAL A 243 -9.67 32.19 16.38
CA VAL A 243 -9.89 30.90 17.03
C VAL A 243 -8.79 30.65 18.05
N PRO A 244 -9.13 30.38 19.32
CA PRO A 244 -8.14 30.17 20.37
C PRO A 244 -7.45 28.81 20.24
N CYS A 245 -6.13 28.79 20.09
CA CYS A 245 -5.28 27.57 20.12
C CYS A 245 -5.88 26.34 19.40
N PRO A 246 -6.26 26.39 18.11
CA PRO A 246 -7.03 25.29 17.49
C PRO A 246 -6.30 23.95 17.55
N TRP A 247 -4.98 23.92 17.37
CA TRP A 247 -4.19 22.66 17.43
C TRP A 247 -4.20 22.00 18.80
N ILE A 248 -4.18 22.79 19.90
CA ILE A 248 -4.28 22.27 21.26
C ILE A 248 -5.67 21.72 21.51
N GLN A 249 -6.72 22.46 21.14
CA GLN A 249 -8.11 22.02 21.30
C GLN A 249 -8.33 20.66 20.62
N VAL A 250 -7.92 20.52 19.35
CA VAL A 250 -8.01 19.25 18.61
C VAL A 250 -7.29 18.11 19.32
N LYS A 251 -6.08 18.36 19.83
CA LYS A 251 -5.32 17.33 20.55
C LYS A 251 -5.92 16.95 21.90
N LEU A 252 -6.41 17.92 22.66
CA LEU A 252 -7.07 17.66 23.95
C LEU A 252 -8.37 16.87 23.74
N LEU A 253 -9.20 17.26 22.77
CA LEU A 253 -10.43 16.55 22.41
C LEU A 253 -10.12 15.10 21.98
N ARG A 254 -9.03 14.89 21.23
CA ARG A 254 -8.61 13.56 20.79
C ARG A 254 -8.03 12.72 21.94
N LEU A 255 -7.28 13.33 22.86
CA LEU A 255 -6.77 12.65 24.05
C LEU A 255 -7.90 12.14 24.95
N LEU A 256 -8.98 12.92 25.11
CA LEU A 256 -10.16 12.52 25.87
C LEU A 256 -10.86 11.28 25.28
N GLN A 257 -10.75 11.03 23.98
CA GLN A 257 -11.34 9.84 23.32
C GLN A 257 -10.56 8.55 23.59
N TYR A 258 -9.34 8.61 24.13
CA TYR A 258 -8.56 7.40 24.44
C TYR A 258 -9.01 6.70 25.74
N TYR A 259 -9.81 7.37 26.53
CA TYR A 259 -10.31 6.88 27.82
C TYR A 259 -11.83 6.74 27.79
N PRO A 260 -12.40 5.80 28.58
CA PRO A 260 -13.82 5.75 28.78
C PRO A 260 -14.31 7.02 29.50
N PRO A 261 -15.64 7.31 29.45
CA PRO A 261 -16.22 8.39 30.21
C PRO A 261 -15.84 8.33 31.70
N SER A 262 -15.51 9.48 32.31
CA SER A 262 -15.13 9.52 33.72
C SER A 262 -16.32 9.24 34.64
N ASP A 263 -16.08 8.53 35.74
CA ASP A 263 -17.07 8.32 36.81
C ASP A 263 -17.32 9.62 37.61
N ASP A 264 -16.35 10.54 37.63
CA ASP A 264 -16.46 11.82 38.32
C ASP A 264 -17.43 12.76 37.58
N SER A 265 -18.54 13.12 38.28
CA SER A 265 -19.57 14.02 37.74
C SER A 265 -19.00 15.41 37.40
N HIS A 266 -18.08 15.92 38.22
CA HIS A 266 -17.50 17.26 38.01
C HIS A 266 -16.66 17.30 36.70
N VAL A 267 -15.89 16.27 36.42
CA VAL A 267 -15.10 16.17 35.17
C VAL A 267 -16.02 16.05 33.96
N ARG A 268 -17.10 15.26 34.10
CA ARG A 268 -18.12 15.15 33.03
C ARG A 268 -18.79 16.48 32.74
N ASP A 269 -19.14 17.26 33.76
CA ASP A 269 -19.78 18.56 33.59
C ASP A 269 -18.83 19.59 32.92
N ILE A 270 -17.54 19.58 33.29
CA ILE A 270 -16.52 20.39 32.63
C ILE A 270 -16.43 20.07 31.13
N ILE A 271 -16.41 18.80 30.78
CA ILE A 271 -16.35 18.39 29.37
C ILE A 271 -17.64 18.78 28.62
N ARG A 272 -18.82 18.55 29.23
CA ARG A 272 -20.12 18.91 28.64
C ARG A 272 -20.23 20.41 28.40
N GLU A 273 -19.82 21.23 29.34
CA GLU A 273 -19.81 22.67 29.22
C GLU A 273 -18.90 23.14 28.07
N SER A 274 -17.67 22.58 27.99
CA SER A 274 -16.72 22.89 26.93
C SER A 274 -17.25 22.50 25.56
N LEU A 275 -17.84 21.31 25.43
CA LEU A 275 -18.42 20.82 24.19
C LEU A 275 -19.62 21.66 23.75
N ARG A 276 -20.49 22.09 24.70
CA ARG A 276 -21.63 22.95 24.42
C ARG A 276 -21.14 24.29 23.86
N GLN A 277 -20.10 24.88 24.46
CA GLN A 277 -19.55 26.16 23.99
C GLN A 277 -18.91 26.02 22.60
N ILE A 278 -18.19 24.92 22.30
CA ILE A 278 -17.65 24.65 20.96
C ILE A 278 -18.79 24.54 19.93
N MET A 279 -19.85 23.80 20.27
CA MET A 279 -21.02 23.61 19.41
C MET A 279 -21.77 24.90 19.14
N GLN A 280 -21.85 25.81 20.12
CA GLN A 280 -22.46 27.14 19.97
C GLN A 280 -21.62 28.08 19.09
N SER A 281 -20.31 28.12 19.31
CA SER A 281 -19.38 28.92 18.52
C SER A 281 -19.32 28.54 17.04
N ALA A 282 -19.67 27.31 16.73
CA ALA A 282 -19.74 26.81 15.36
C ALA A 282 -21.12 26.97 14.68
N MET A 283 -22.06 27.71 15.30
CA MET A 283 -23.37 27.98 14.66
C MET A 283 -23.26 29.00 13.53
N GLU A 284 -22.34 29.96 13.63
CA GLU A 284 -22.08 30.95 12.62
C GLU A 284 -20.92 30.52 11.71
N THR A 285 -21.17 30.48 10.42
CA THR A 285 -20.11 30.19 9.42
C THR A 285 -19.32 31.46 9.12
N PRO A 286 -18.04 31.56 9.49
CA PRO A 286 -17.23 32.74 9.23
C PRO A 286 -16.99 32.95 7.74
N LYS A 287 -16.90 34.19 7.31
CA LYS A 287 -16.52 34.53 5.92
C LYS A 287 -15.06 34.23 5.62
N ASN A 288 -14.19 34.17 6.63
CA ASN A 288 -12.77 33.87 6.46
C ASN A 288 -12.55 32.36 6.38
N VAL A 289 -11.92 31.90 5.29
CA VAL A 289 -11.67 30.47 5.02
C VAL A 289 -10.79 29.80 6.08
N GLN A 290 -9.72 30.47 6.54
CA GLN A 290 -8.83 29.92 7.57
C GLN A 290 -9.52 29.78 8.92
N GLN A 291 -10.33 30.76 9.29
CA GLN A 291 -11.15 30.71 10.50
C GLN A 291 -12.16 29.57 10.42
N ASN A 292 -12.86 29.45 9.29
CA ASN A 292 -13.81 28.36 9.05
C ASN A 292 -13.15 26.98 9.13
N ASN A 293 -11.97 26.81 8.52
CA ASN A 293 -11.24 25.56 8.56
C ASN A 293 -10.78 25.18 9.97
N ALA A 294 -10.31 26.16 10.75
CA ALA A 294 -9.92 25.94 12.14
C ALA A 294 -11.12 25.55 13.03
N GLN A 295 -12.25 26.25 12.88
CA GLN A 295 -13.49 25.94 13.59
C GLN A 295 -14.05 24.56 13.20
N ASN A 296 -14.04 24.21 11.92
CA ASN A 296 -14.49 22.90 11.47
C ASN A 296 -13.60 21.78 12.02
N ALA A 297 -12.26 21.98 12.08
CA ALA A 297 -11.35 20.98 12.64
C ALA A 297 -11.66 20.70 14.13
N ILE A 298 -11.90 21.75 14.93
CA ILE A 298 -12.30 21.62 16.33
C ILE A 298 -13.68 20.95 16.45
N LEU A 299 -14.62 21.37 15.63
CA LEU A 299 -15.99 20.89 15.66
C LEU A 299 -16.07 19.38 15.34
N PHE A 300 -15.36 18.90 14.34
CA PHE A 300 -15.35 17.48 14.02
C PHE A 300 -14.74 16.62 15.15
N GLU A 301 -13.67 17.10 15.80
CA GLU A 301 -13.14 16.39 16.98
C GLU A 301 -14.08 16.47 18.20
N ALA A 302 -14.78 17.59 18.37
CA ALA A 302 -15.82 17.71 19.42
C ALA A 302 -17.00 16.75 19.15
N ILE A 303 -17.43 16.61 17.90
CA ILE A 303 -18.45 15.64 17.50
C ILE A 303 -17.97 14.22 17.78
N ASN A 304 -16.74 13.88 17.42
CA ASN A 304 -16.16 12.57 17.69
C ASN A 304 -16.10 12.27 19.20
N LEU A 305 -15.76 13.26 20.01
CA LEU A 305 -15.80 13.09 21.48
C LEU A 305 -17.22 12.93 22.01
N LEU A 306 -18.20 13.68 21.49
CA LEU A 306 -19.60 13.53 21.85
C LEU A 306 -20.12 12.13 21.55
N ILE A 307 -19.79 11.58 20.37
CA ILE A 307 -20.11 10.21 19.98
C ILE A 307 -19.44 9.20 20.92
N HIS A 308 -18.18 9.48 21.32
CA HIS A 308 -17.42 8.62 22.23
C HIS A 308 -18.02 8.58 23.64
N LEU A 309 -18.58 9.67 24.13
CA LEU A 309 -19.12 9.80 25.48
C LEU A 309 -20.54 9.21 25.62
N ASP A 310 -21.12 8.64 24.56
CA ASP A 310 -22.47 8.05 24.56
C ASP A 310 -23.55 9.03 25.06
N SER A 311 -23.62 10.17 24.40
CA SER A 311 -24.47 11.31 24.78
C SER A 311 -25.95 11.03 24.50
N GLU A 312 -26.83 11.81 25.14
CA GLU A 312 -28.29 11.73 25.03
C GLU A 312 -28.80 11.66 23.57
N HIS A 313 -29.82 10.88 23.33
CA HIS A 313 -30.44 10.64 22.01
C HIS A 313 -30.77 11.96 21.26
N THR A 314 -31.25 12.99 21.96
CA THR A 314 -31.55 14.30 21.40
C THR A 314 -30.33 15.01 20.80
N LEU A 315 -29.19 14.90 21.46
CA LEU A 315 -27.90 15.44 21.01
C LEU A 315 -27.41 14.67 19.77
N MET A 316 -27.58 13.36 19.76
CA MET A 316 -27.21 12.50 18.63
C MET A 316 -28.02 12.82 17.36
N MET A 317 -29.31 13.11 17.51
CA MET A 317 -30.15 13.59 16.40
C MET A 317 -29.67 14.94 15.84
N GLN A 318 -29.31 15.87 16.71
CA GLN A 318 -28.77 17.17 16.29
C GLN A 318 -27.41 17.01 15.55
N ILE A 319 -26.54 16.15 16.06
CA ILE A 319 -25.25 15.83 15.44
C ILE A 319 -25.47 15.24 14.05
N SER A 320 -26.36 14.23 13.92
CA SER A 320 -26.66 13.61 12.63
C SER A 320 -27.19 14.61 11.61
N THR A 321 -28.09 15.48 12.01
CA THR A 321 -28.63 16.54 11.14
C THR A 321 -27.54 17.50 10.65
N ARG A 322 -26.59 17.86 11.52
CA ARG A 322 -25.43 18.70 11.14
C ARG A 322 -24.48 17.96 10.21
N LEU A 323 -24.14 16.71 10.52
CA LEU A 323 -23.30 15.89 9.68
C LEU A 323 -23.90 15.70 8.28
N GLY A 324 -25.23 15.54 8.18
CA GLY A 324 -25.95 15.52 6.91
C GLY A 324 -25.75 16.77 6.05
N LYS A 325 -25.67 17.96 6.69
CA LYS A 325 -25.31 19.21 5.98
C LYS A 325 -23.84 19.22 5.52
N TYR A 326 -22.91 18.72 6.34
CA TYR A 326 -21.50 18.68 6.00
C TYR A 326 -21.18 17.73 4.85
N ILE A 327 -21.87 16.60 4.75
CA ILE A 327 -21.74 15.67 3.61
C ILE A 327 -22.14 16.32 2.29
N GLN A 328 -23.04 17.31 2.31
CA GLN A 328 -23.46 18.07 1.13
C GLN A 328 -22.57 19.30 0.84
N SER A 329 -21.55 19.54 1.66
CA SER A 329 -20.65 20.69 1.49
C SER A 329 -19.97 20.69 0.12
N ARG A 330 -19.68 21.87 -0.42
CA ARG A 330 -18.86 22.03 -1.64
C ARG A 330 -17.38 21.66 -1.41
N GLU A 331 -16.89 21.77 -0.18
CA GLU A 331 -15.51 21.47 0.19
C GLU A 331 -15.29 19.98 0.39
N THR A 332 -14.36 19.38 -0.37
CA THR A 332 -14.05 17.94 -0.32
C THR A 332 -13.63 17.47 1.07
N ASN A 333 -12.79 18.24 1.76
CA ASN A 333 -12.32 17.88 3.10
C ASN A 333 -13.46 17.83 4.12
N VAL A 334 -14.43 18.75 4.02
CA VAL A 334 -15.60 18.79 4.92
C VAL A 334 -16.51 17.59 4.65
N ARG A 335 -16.74 17.22 3.37
CA ARG A 335 -17.48 15.98 3.03
C ARG A 335 -16.80 14.75 3.58
N TYR A 336 -15.49 14.64 3.39
CA TYR A 336 -14.69 13.52 3.90
C TYR A 336 -14.82 13.36 5.43
N LEU A 337 -14.60 14.46 6.18
CA LEU A 337 -14.70 14.45 7.64
C LEU A 337 -16.14 14.20 8.13
N GLY A 338 -17.14 14.72 7.41
CA GLY A 338 -18.56 14.46 7.70
C GLY A 338 -18.90 12.96 7.58
N LEU A 339 -18.45 12.32 6.51
CA LEU A 339 -18.63 10.87 6.31
C LEU A 339 -17.84 10.03 7.35
N ASP A 340 -16.61 10.44 7.69
CA ASP A 340 -15.80 9.74 8.71
C ASP A 340 -16.46 9.83 10.10
N ALA A 341 -16.96 11.01 10.49
CA ALA A 341 -17.68 11.20 11.75
C ALA A 341 -19.01 10.43 11.80
N MET A 342 -19.75 10.36 10.68
CA MET A 342 -20.95 9.50 10.60
C MET A 342 -20.62 8.01 10.67
N THR A 343 -19.48 7.59 10.11
CA THR A 343 -19.03 6.19 10.24
C THR A 343 -18.70 5.86 11.70
N HIS A 344 -18.06 6.80 12.42
CA HIS A 344 -17.86 6.67 13.87
C HIS A 344 -19.19 6.61 14.63
N PHE A 345 -20.14 7.43 14.24
CA PHE A 345 -21.49 7.40 14.83
C PHE A 345 -22.18 6.06 14.62
N ALA A 346 -22.14 5.50 13.41
CA ALA A 346 -22.66 4.17 13.11
C ALA A 346 -21.98 3.04 13.90
N ALA A 347 -20.70 3.22 14.28
CA ALA A 347 -19.96 2.25 15.10
C ALA A 347 -20.41 2.22 16.58
N ARG A 348 -21.05 3.28 17.06
CA ARG A 348 -21.44 3.47 18.47
C ARG A 348 -22.94 3.56 18.71
N ALA A 349 -23.71 4.06 17.74
CA ALA A 349 -25.13 4.33 17.88
C ALA A 349 -25.94 3.09 18.26
N GLU A 350 -26.91 3.25 19.16
CA GLU A 350 -27.86 2.21 19.49
C GLU A 350 -28.88 1.99 18.37
N THR A 351 -29.31 3.07 17.74
CA THR A 351 -30.21 3.07 16.59
C THR A 351 -29.55 3.75 15.39
N LEU A 352 -29.76 3.19 14.21
CA LEU A 352 -29.20 3.73 12.96
C LEU A 352 -30.16 4.73 12.26
N ASP A 353 -31.36 4.96 12.82
CA ASP A 353 -32.38 5.79 12.19
C ASP A 353 -31.93 7.23 11.91
N PRO A 354 -31.14 7.89 12.80
CA PRO A 354 -30.63 9.21 12.52
C PRO A 354 -29.70 9.27 11.28
N ILE A 355 -28.99 8.20 10.98
CA ILE A 355 -28.09 8.09 9.84
C ILE A 355 -28.88 7.71 8.59
N LYS A 356 -29.85 6.81 8.70
CA LYS A 356 -30.69 6.33 7.59
C LYS A 356 -31.45 7.46 6.90
N GLN A 357 -31.84 8.51 7.63
CA GLN A 357 -32.46 9.72 7.05
C GLN A 357 -31.61 10.36 5.96
N HIS A 358 -30.29 10.16 5.98
CA HIS A 358 -29.35 10.69 5.01
C HIS A 358 -28.89 9.67 3.96
N GLN A 359 -29.50 8.48 3.90
CA GLN A 359 -29.05 7.37 3.04
C GLN A 359 -28.88 7.75 1.58
N ASN A 360 -29.80 8.50 1.00
CA ASN A 360 -29.73 8.93 -0.40
C ASN A 360 -28.53 9.86 -0.67
N ILE A 361 -28.19 10.72 0.28
CA ILE A 361 -27.04 11.62 0.19
C ILE A 361 -25.75 10.81 0.31
N ILE A 362 -25.71 9.84 1.22
CA ILE A 362 -24.57 8.94 1.42
C ILE A 362 -24.34 8.08 0.18
N LEU A 363 -25.40 7.54 -0.44
CA LEU A 363 -25.31 6.84 -1.72
C LEU A 363 -24.75 7.74 -2.83
N GLY A 364 -25.12 9.03 -2.83
CA GLY A 364 -24.57 10.03 -3.73
C GLY A 364 -23.05 10.22 -3.58
N SER A 365 -22.49 10.00 -2.39
CA SER A 365 -21.04 10.13 -2.15
C SER A 365 -20.19 9.12 -2.93
N LEU A 366 -20.76 7.99 -3.34
CA LEU A 366 -20.07 7.02 -4.21
C LEU A 366 -19.73 7.60 -5.61
N ARG A 367 -20.40 8.68 -6.01
CA ARG A 367 -20.18 9.39 -7.29
C ARG A 367 -19.36 10.65 -7.14
N ASP A 368 -18.74 10.89 -5.96
CA ASP A 368 -17.88 12.04 -5.73
C ASP A 368 -16.66 12.03 -6.67
N ARG A 369 -16.11 13.20 -6.98
CA ARG A 369 -14.88 13.30 -7.79
C ARG A 369 -13.65 12.77 -7.09
N ASP A 370 -13.62 12.87 -5.76
CA ASP A 370 -12.49 12.44 -4.93
C ASP A 370 -12.64 10.99 -4.48
N ILE A 371 -11.64 10.17 -4.74
CA ILE A 371 -11.61 8.74 -4.37
C ILE A 371 -11.67 8.53 -2.85
N SER A 372 -11.09 9.45 -2.06
CA SER A 372 -11.10 9.36 -0.59
C SER A 372 -12.51 9.54 -0.03
N VAL A 373 -13.30 10.44 -0.63
CA VAL A 373 -14.71 10.65 -0.28
C VAL A 373 -15.54 9.42 -0.67
N ARG A 374 -15.33 8.86 -1.87
CA ARG A 374 -16.00 7.62 -2.31
C ARG A 374 -15.72 6.46 -1.35
N ARG A 375 -14.47 6.30 -0.94
CA ARG A 375 -14.07 5.26 0.00
C ARG A 375 -14.73 5.43 1.36
N LYS A 376 -14.81 6.67 1.89
CA LYS A 376 -15.51 6.96 3.14
C LYS A 376 -17.02 6.77 3.03
N GLY A 377 -17.62 7.08 1.88
CA GLY A 377 -19.02 6.74 1.60
C GLY A 377 -19.27 5.23 1.65
N LEU A 378 -18.38 4.44 1.06
CA LEU A 378 -18.43 2.98 1.13
C LEU A 378 -18.29 2.47 2.57
N ASP A 379 -17.36 3.04 3.38
CA ASP A 379 -17.18 2.70 4.79
C ASP A 379 -18.46 2.95 5.60
N LEU A 380 -19.10 4.09 5.35
CA LEU A 380 -20.33 4.46 6.04
C LEU A 380 -21.50 3.56 5.63
N LEU A 381 -21.69 3.30 4.33
CA LEU A 381 -22.74 2.39 3.85
C LEU A 381 -22.58 0.99 4.43
N TYR A 382 -21.35 0.48 4.51
CA TYR A 382 -21.05 -0.77 5.18
C TYR A 382 -21.41 -0.76 6.67
N SER A 383 -21.10 0.34 7.38
CA SER A 383 -21.34 0.45 8.83
C SER A 383 -22.80 0.69 9.21
N MET A 384 -23.59 1.32 8.32
CA MET A 384 -25.00 1.65 8.56
C MET A 384 -26.00 0.61 8.03
N CYS A 385 -25.48 -0.43 7.36
CA CYS A 385 -26.32 -1.49 6.81
C CYS A 385 -26.95 -2.34 7.90
N ASP A 386 -28.24 -2.63 7.76
CA ASP A 386 -28.99 -3.58 8.57
C ASP A 386 -29.98 -4.39 7.71
N THR A 387 -30.77 -5.26 8.32
CA THR A 387 -31.75 -6.10 7.62
C THR A 387 -32.81 -5.32 6.85
N THR A 388 -33.10 -4.07 7.24
CA THR A 388 -34.14 -3.25 6.60
C THR A 388 -33.69 -2.55 5.34
N ASN A 389 -32.39 -2.17 5.26
CA ASN A 389 -31.82 -1.36 4.18
C ASN A 389 -30.77 -2.11 3.34
N ALA A 390 -30.47 -3.37 3.66
CA ALA A 390 -29.46 -4.16 2.94
C ALA A 390 -29.74 -4.28 1.45
N GLY A 391 -30.98 -4.57 1.06
CA GLY A 391 -31.37 -4.72 -0.34
C GLY A 391 -31.04 -3.49 -1.20
N PRO A 392 -31.55 -2.30 -0.88
CA PRO A 392 -31.20 -1.06 -1.59
C PRO A 392 -29.73 -0.75 -1.63
N ILE A 393 -29.01 -0.90 -0.49
CA ILE A 393 -27.57 -0.60 -0.40
C ILE A 393 -26.77 -1.57 -1.27
N VAL A 394 -26.99 -2.88 -1.14
CA VAL A 394 -26.27 -3.90 -1.94
C VAL A 394 -26.51 -3.69 -3.43
N ASN A 395 -27.75 -3.45 -3.87
CA ASN A 395 -28.05 -3.20 -5.27
C ASN A 395 -27.33 -1.97 -5.83
N GLU A 396 -27.25 -0.87 -5.06
CA GLU A 396 -26.52 0.32 -5.52
C GLU A 396 -24.99 0.10 -5.50
N LEU A 397 -24.46 -0.63 -4.53
CA LEU A 397 -23.05 -1.03 -4.52
C LEU A 397 -22.69 -1.91 -5.71
N LEU A 398 -23.54 -2.89 -6.07
CA LEU A 398 -23.35 -3.72 -7.26
C LEU A 398 -23.40 -2.91 -8.55
N ARG A 399 -24.28 -1.89 -8.64
CA ARG A 399 -24.34 -0.97 -9.77
C ARG A 399 -23.07 -0.12 -9.86
N TYR A 400 -22.61 0.39 -8.74
CA TYR A 400 -21.38 1.20 -8.67
C TYR A 400 -20.13 0.37 -8.96
N LEU A 401 -20.08 -0.92 -8.61
CA LEU A 401 -18.95 -1.82 -8.85
C LEU A 401 -18.50 -1.84 -10.31
N GLN A 402 -19.42 -1.71 -11.26
CA GLN A 402 -19.11 -1.67 -12.70
C GLN A 402 -18.25 -0.46 -13.10
N THR A 403 -18.44 0.67 -12.41
CA THR A 403 -17.76 1.96 -12.70
C THR A 403 -16.72 2.36 -11.67
N ALA A 404 -16.57 1.58 -10.59
CA ALA A 404 -15.70 1.88 -9.47
C ALA A 404 -14.22 1.89 -9.88
N ASP A 405 -13.43 2.69 -9.17
CA ASP A 405 -11.97 2.72 -9.33
C ASP A 405 -11.36 1.38 -8.95
N TYR A 406 -10.34 0.96 -9.69
CA TYR A 406 -9.61 -0.28 -9.44
C TYR A 406 -9.16 -0.43 -7.97
N ALA A 407 -8.64 0.66 -7.36
CA ALA A 407 -8.11 0.65 -6.01
C ALA A 407 -9.14 0.33 -4.88
N ILE A 408 -10.44 0.48 -5.15
CA ILE A 408 -11.51 0.20 -4.17
C ILE A 408 -12.37 -1.02 -4.52
N ARG A 409 -12.22 -1.59 -5.71
CA ARG A 409 -13.05 -2.72 -6.16
C ARG A 409 -12.93 -3.93 -5.24
N GLU A 410 -11.73 -4.37 -4.94
CA GLU A 410 -11.49 -5.53 -4.08
C GLU A 410 -12.06 -5.35 -2.67
N GLU A 411 -11.88 -4.16 -2.07
CA GLU A 411 -12.46 -3.82 -0.77
C GLU A 411 -14.00 -3.80 -0.83
N MET A 412 -14.55 -3.31 -1.93
CA MET A 412 -15.98 -3.24 -2.14
C MET A 412 -16.60 -4.63 -2.32
N VAL A 413 -15.96 -5.51 -3.10
CA VAL A 413 -16.38 -6.91 -3.28
C VAL A 413 -16.45 -7.61 -1.92
N LEU A 414 -15.41 -7.46 -1.10
CA LEU A 414 -15.34 -8.06 0.22
C LEU A 414 -16.46 -7.53 1.16
N LYS A 415 -16.68 -6.20 1.16
CA LYS A 415 -17.75 -5.58 1.97
C LYS A 415 -19.13 -6.01 1.51
N VAL A 416 -19.39 -6.06 0.20
CA VAL A 416 -20.67 -6.53 -0.33
C VAL A 416 -20.90 -8.00 0.03
N ALA A 417 -19.90 -8.87 -0.11
CA ALA A 417 -19.99 -10.27 0.28
C ALA A 417 -20.34 -10.45 1.76
N ILE A 418 -19.70 -9.65 2.65
CA ILE A 418 -20.01 -9.68 4.09
C ILE A 418 -21.44 -9.18 4.37
N LEU A 419 -21.87 -8.09 3.69
CA LEU A 419 -23.22 -7.55 3.88
C LEU A 419 -24.30 -8.54 3.43
N THR A 420 -24.11 -9.20 2.28
CA THR A 420 -25.05 -10.21 1.76
C THR A 420 -25.13 -11.41 2.70
N GLU A 421 -24.00 -11.89 3.23
CA GLU A 421 -23.98 -12.99 4.20
C GLU A 421 -24.67 -12.62 5.53
N LYS A 422 -24.38 -11.41 6.06
CA LYS A 422 -24.82 -11.00 7.40
C LYS A 422 -26.28 -10.59 7.46
N TYR A 423 -26.81 -9.97 6.42
CA TYR A 423 -28.11 -9.33 6.40
C TYR A 423 -29.09 -9.94 5.40
N ALA A 424 -28.81 -11.14 4.90
CA ALA A 424 -29.76 -11.87 4.09
C ALA A 424 -31.06 -12.12 4.88
N THR A 425 -32.16 -11.60 4.36
CA THR A 425 -33.52 -11.85 4.89
C THR A 425 -34.12 -13.13 4.34
N ASP A 426 -33.68 -13.50 3.12
CA ASP A 426 -34.08 -14.67 2.37
C ASP A 426 -32.82 -15.32 1.77
N ALA A 427 -32.80 -16.64 1.87
CA ALA A 427 -31.70 -17.43 1.39
C ALA A 427 -31.55 -17.38 -0.15
N GLN A 428 -32.65 -17.24 -0.88
CA GLN A 428 -32.62 -17.05 -2.34
C GLN A 428 -32.00 -15.68 -2.70
N TRP A 429 -32.38 -14.62 -1.98
CA TRP A 429 -31.78 -13.30 -2.16
C TRP A 429 -30.26 -13.32 -1.96
N TYR A 430 -29.75 -14.10 -0.99
CA TYR A 430 -28.32 -14.28 -0.79
C TYR A 430 -27.64 -14.83 -2.04
N ILE A 431 -28.20 -15.91 -2.61
CA ILE A 431 -27.65 -16.53 -3.82
C ILE A 431 -27.66 -15.54 -4.98
N ASP A 432 -28.80 -14.88 -5.27
CA ASP A 432 -28.93 -13.94 -6.37
C ASP A 432 -27.92 -12.78 -6.29
N MET A 433 -27.80 -12.17 -5.10
CA MET A 433 -26.90 -11.03 -4.91
C MET A 433 -25.44 -11.45 -4.97
N THR A 434 -25.10 -12.61 -4.44
CA THR A 434 -23.72 -13.10 -4.42
C THR A 434 -23.29 -13.58 -5.82
N LEU A 435 -24.12 -14.30 -6.55
CA LEU A 435 -23.81 -14.69 -7.93
C LEU A 435 -23.70 -13.46 -8.84
N LYS A 436 -24.56 -12.47 -8.66
CA LYS A 436 -24.46 -11.18 -9.36
C LYS A 436 -23.19 -10.43 -9.02
N LEU A 437 -22.79 -10.43 -7.73
CA LEU A 437 -21.50 -9.86 -7.30
C LEU A 437 -20.34 -10.54 -8.03
N LEU A 438 -20.31 -11.86 -8.06
CA LEU A 438 -19.25 -12.64 -8.70
C LEU A 438 -19.22 -12.43 -10.22
N SER A 439 -20.37 -12.26 -10.86
CA SER A 439 -20.45 -11.97 -12.29
C SER A 439 -19.91 -10.58 -12.67
N LEU A 440 -20.01 -9.60 -11.76
CA LEU A 440 -19.59 -8.22 -12.00
C LEU A 440 -18.17 -7.91 -11.51
N ALA A 441 -17.69 -8.65 -10.52
CA ALA A 441 -16.44 -8.38 -9.85
C ALA A 441 -15.20 -8.87 -10.62
N GLY A 442 -15.32 -9.88 -11.44
CA GLY A 442 -14.23 -10.43 -12.26
C GLY A 442 -13.03 -10.85 -11.40
N ASP A 443 -11.82 -10.45 -11.81
CA ASP A 443 -10.56 -10.78 -11.14
C ASP A 443 -10.40 -10.20 -9.72
N HIS A 444 -11.35 -9.36 -9.27
CA HIS A 444 -11.32 -8.77 -7.93
C HIS A 444 -11.93 -9.66 -6.85
N VAL A 445 -12.38 -10.86 -7.21
CA VAL A 445 -12.92 -11.85 -6.28
C VAL A 445 -11.79 -12.68 -5.70
N ASN A 446 -11.72 -12.69 -4.36
CA ASN A 446 -10.83 -13.62 -3.67
C ASN A 446 -11.46 -15.00 -3.57
N ASP A 447 -10.62 -16.05 -3.55
CA ASP A 447 -11.07 -17.44 -3.47
C ASP A 447 -11.96 -17.70 -2.24
N GLU A 448 -11.70 -17.05 -1.12
CA GLU A 448 -12.52 -17.22 0.09
C GLU A 448 -13.99 -16.82 -0.12
N VAL A 449 -14.29 -15.89 -1.03
CA VAL A 449 -15.68 -15.45 -1.30
C VAL A 449 -16.45 -16.57 -1.98
N TRP A 450 -15.92 -17.14 -3.08
CA TRP A 450 -16.63 -18.22 -3.79
C TRP A 450 -16.64 -19.53 -2.98
N GLN A 451 -15.60 -19.83 -2.22
CA GLN A 451 -15.58 -20.98 -1.30
C GLN A 451 -16.65 -20.85 -0.21
N ARG A 452 -16.87 -19.64 0.32
CA ARG A 452 -17.92 -19.39 1.31
C ARG A 452 -19.32 -19.64 0.72
N VAL A 453 -19.55 -19.28 -0.52
CA VAL A 453 -20.82 -19.57 -1.22
C VAL A 453 -21.06 -21.09 -1.27
N ILE A 454 -20.07 -21.86 -1.69
CA ILE A 454 -20.14 -23.33 -1.71
C ILE A 454 -20.50 -23.87 -0.31
N GLN A 455 -19.81 -23.39 0.73
CA GLN A 455 -20.07 -23.84 2.08
C GLN A 455 -21.53 -23.57 2.54
N ILE A 456 -22.06 -22.38 2.24
CA ILE A 456 -23.43 -22.01 2.61
C ILE A 456 -24.46 -22.84 1.81
N VAL A 457 -24.23 -23.05 0.52
CA VAL A 457 -25.12 -23.86 -0.32
C VAL A 457 -25.11 -25.33 0.13
N SER A 458 -23.93 -25.89 0.41
CA SER A 458 -23.80 -27.30 0.85
C SER A 458 -24.45 -27.56 2.20
N ASN A 459 -24.41 -26.57 3.11
CA ASN A 459 -25.00 -26.72 4.46
C ASN A 459 -26.51 -26.45 4.49
N ASN A 460 -27.14 -25.97 3.42
CA ASN A 460 -28.57 -25.62 3.39
C ASN A 460 -29.29 -26.37 2.23
N GLU A 461 -29.96 -27.47 2.57
CA GLU A 461 -30.64 -28.31 1.59
C GLU A 461 -31.68 -27.54 0.74
N GLU A 462 -32.40 -26.58 1.33
CA GLU A 462 -33.40 -25.77 0.63
C GLU A 462 -32.81 -24.89 -0.50
N LEU A 463 -31.50 -24.57 -0.39
CA LEU A 463 -30.81 -23.75 -1.37
C LEU A 463 -30.21 -24.52 -2.54
N GLN A 464 -29.94 -25.80 -2.37
CA GLN A 464 -29.15 -26.61 -3.31
C GLN A 464 -29.77 -26.62 -4.71
N ALA A 465 -31.07 -26.95 -4.80
CA ALA A 465 -31.77 -26.99 -6.09
C ALA A 465 -31.87 -25.59 -6.74
N TYR A 466 -32.18 -24.55 -5.95
CA TYR A 466 -32.27 -23.18 -6.44
C TYR A 466 -30.90 -22.68 -6.94
N ALA A 467 -29.84 -22.92 -6.18
CA ALA A 467 -28.46 -22.52 -6.55
C ALA A 467 -27.99 -23.26 -7.83
N ALA A 468 -28.26 -24.57 -7.94
CA ALA A 468 -27.91 -25.35 -9.12
C ALA A 468 -28.61 -24.81 -10.39
N HIS A 469 -29.91 -24.50 -10.29
CA HIS A 469 -30.66 -23.94 -11.42
C HIS A 469 -30.17 -22.56 -11.83
N THR A 470 -29.96 -21.66 -10.86
CA THR A 470 -29.50 -20.29 -11.10
C THR A 470 -28.09 -20.26 -11.68
N LEU A 471 -27.17 -21.08 -11.15
CA LEU A 471 -25.79 -21.22 -11.63
C LEU A 471 -25.74 -21.76 -13.06
N LEU A 472 -26.57 -22.74 -13.41
CA LEU A 472 -26.66 -23.25 -14.77
C LEU A 472 -27.06 -22.15 -15.74
N GLY A 473 -27.95 -21.23 -15.33
CA GLY A 473 -28.30 -20.04 -16.12
C GLY A 473 -27.09 -19.14 -16.41
N TYR A 474 -26.24 -18.89 -15.41
CA TYR A 474 -25.00 -18.12 -15.59
C TYR A 474 -23.97 -18.85 -16.45
N LEU A 475 -23.82 -20.17 -16.29
CA LEU A 475 -22.87 -20.98 -17.07
C LEU A 475 -23.18 -21.04 -18.56
N LYS A 476 -24.45 -20.92 -18.95
CA LYS A 476 -24.89 -20.86 -20.38
C LYS A 476 -24.45 -19.58 -21.06
N THR A 477 -24.10 -18.54 -20.31
CA THR A 477 -23.60 -17.27 -20.83
C THR A 477 -22.11 -17.13 -20.57
N ASP A 478 -21.47 -16.07 -21.11
CA ASP A 478 -20.10 -15.76 -20.75
C ASP A 478 -20.04 -15.29 -19.31
N CYS A 479 -19.29 -16.00 -18.48
CA CYS A 479 -19.17 -15.75 -17.06
C CYS A 479 -17.71 -15.85 -16.61
N HIS A 480 -17.42 -15.18 -15.49
CA HIS A 480 -16.09 -15.21 -14.89
C HIS A 480 -15.77 -16.59 -14.29
N GLU A 481 -14.48 -16.92 -14.25
CA GLU A 481 -13.97 -18.23 -13.79
C GLU A 481 -14.42 -18.60 -12.37
N SER A 482 -14.61 -17.64 -11.46
CA SER A 482 -15.11 -17.88 -10.12
C SER A 482 -16.50 -18.52 -10.10
N LEU A 483 -17.39 -18.11 -11.04
CA LEU A 483 -18.71 -18.71 -11.20
C LEU A 483 -18.62 -20.13 -11.76
N VAL A 484 -17.66 -20.38 -12.63
CA VAL A 484 -17.41 -21.73 -13.17
C VAL A 484 -16.98 -22.66 -12.04
N LYS A 485 -16.09 -22.21 -11.14
CA LYS A 485 -15.63 -22.99 -9.98
C LYS A 485 -16.78 -23.37 -9.04
N ILE A 486 -17.67 -22.41 -8.74
CA ILE A 486 -18.88 -22.70 -7.95
C ILE A 486 -19.79 -23.68 -8.70
N GLY A 487 -20.03 -23.41 -9.98
CA GLY A 487 -20.88 -24.26 -10.84
C GLY A 487 -20.36 -25.69 -10.95
N CYS A 488 -19.04 -25.89 -11.06
CA CYS A 488 -18.43 -27.23 -11.02
C CYS A 488 -18.79 -27.99 -9.76
N TYR A 489 -18.62 -27.36 -8.60
CA TYR A 489 -18.94 -28.03 -7.34
C TYR A 489 -20.45 -28.27 -7.19
N VAL A 490 -21.27 -27.22 -7.33
CA VAL A 490 -22.72 -27.29 -7.06
C VAL A 490 -23.42 -28.21 -8.04
N LEU A 491 -23.09 -28.17 -9.35
CA LEU A 491 -23.68 -29.10 -10.30
C LEU A 491 -23.16 -30.55 -10.11
N GLY A 492 -21.89 -30.69 -9.73
CA GLY A 492 -21.29 -31.99 -9.42
C GLY A 492 -21.97 -32.71 -8.25
N GLU A 493 -22.37 -31.96 -7.21
CA GLU A 493 -23.04 -32.52 -6.02
C GLU A 493 -24.56 -32.54 -6.16
N PHE A 494 -25.17 -31.45 -6.65
CA PHE A 494 -26.60 -31.18 -6.57
C PHE A 494 -27.28 -31.05 -7.95
N GLY A 495 -26.56 -31.29 -9.07
CA GLY A 495 -27.11 -31.21 -10.42
C GLY A 495 -28.27 -32.16 -10.71
N HIS A 496 -28.32 -33.29 -10.00
CA HIS A 496 -29.40 -34.25 -10.10
C HIS A 496 -30.75 -33.72 -9.59
N LEU A 497 -30.75 -32.78 -8.65
CA LEU A 497 -31.97 -32.18 -8.08
C LEU A 497 -32.74 -31.34 -9.10
N VAL A 498 -32.08 -30.89 -10.18
CA VAL A 498 -32.68 -30.04 -11.21
C VAL A 498 -32.75 -30.70 -12.59
N ALA A 499 -32.29 -31.93 -12.71
CA ALA A 499 -32.16 -32.66 -13.98
C ALA A 499 -33.49 -32.82 -14.75
N ASP A 500 -34.60 -32.93 -14.05
CA ASP A 500 -35.94 -33.07 -14.60
C ASP A 500 -36.58 -31.74 -15.05
N ASN A 501 -35.96 -30.61 -14.68
CA ASN A 501 -36.48 -29.30 -15.06
C ASN A 501 -36.16 -28.98 -16.55
N SER A 502 -37.12 -28.36 -17.22
CA SER A 502 -36.90 -27.88 -18.61
C SER A 502 -35.72 -26.92 -18.68
N GLY A 503 -34.77 -27.22 -19.56
CA GLY A 503 -33.54 -26.41 -19.71
C GLY A 503 -32.42 -26.77 -18.73
N SER A 504 -32.54 -27.84 -17.92
CA SER A 504 -31.52 -28.27 -16.94
C SER A 504 -31.20 -29.77 -17.09
N SER A 505 -31.45 -30.34 -18.20
CA SER A 505 -31.20 -31.77 -18.47
C SER A 505 -29.70 -32.12 -18.29
N PRO A 506 -29.36 -33.37 -17.98
CA PRO A 506 -27.97 -33.81 -17.81
C PRO A 506 -27.04 -33.41 -18.94
N ILE A 507 -27.53 -33.49 -20.18
CA ILE A 507 -26.76 -33.11 -21.37
C ILE A 507 -26.52 -31.57 -21.42
N GLU A 508 -27.49 -30.75 -21.01
CA GLU A 508 -27.33 -29.29 -20.96
C GLU A 508 -26.35 -28.87 -19.86
N GLN A 509 -26.40 -29.52 -18.68
CA GLN A 509 -25.42 -29.30 -17.61
C GLN A 509 -24.01 -29.66 -18.09
N PHE A 510 -23.85 -30.82 -18.73
CA PHE A 510 -22.59 -31.24 -19.33
C PHE A 510 -22.07 -30.25 -20.37
N MET A 511 -22.90 -29.84 -21.34
CA MET A 511 -22.50 -28.89 -22.38
C MET A 511 -22.10 -27.52 -21.81
N ALA A 512 -22.80 -27.02 -20.78
CA ALA A 512 -22.49 -25.77 -20.15
C ALA A 512 -21.09 -25.78 -19.48
N LEU A 513 -20.72 -26.85 -18.78
CA LEU A 513 -19.40 -27.01 -18.20
C LEU A 513 -18.32 -27.30 -19.24
N GLN A 514 -18.61 -28.13 -20.25
CA GLN A 514 -17.67 -28.46 -21.32
C GLN A 514 -17.24 -27.22 -22.11
N ALA A 515 -18.16 -26.30 -22.39
CA ALA A 515 -17.85 -25.04 -23.07
C ALA A 515 -16.81 -24.21 -22.31
N LYS A 516 -16.79 -24.29 -20.98
CA LYS A 516 -15.85 -23.55 -20.12
C LYS A 516 -14.46 -24.21 -20.00
N MET A 517 -14.30 -25.47 -20.40
CA MET A 517 -12.99 -26.14 -20.41
C MET A 517 -11.97 -25.46 -21.33
N PHE A 518 -12.40 -24.79 -22.38
CA PHE A 518 -11.49 -24.13 -23.32
C PHE A 518 -11.00 -22.75 -22.84
N THR A 519 -11.76 -22.09 -21.97
CA THR A 519 -11.48 -20.74 -21.48
C THR A 519 -10.94 -20.70 -20.05
N GLY A 520 -11.13 -21.77 -19.28
CA GLY A 520 -10.72 -21.85 -17.88
C GLY A 520 -9.22 -22.11 -17.71
N SER A 521 -8.66 -21.72 -16.53
CA SER A 521 -7.34 -22.11 -16.07
C SER A 521 -7.23 -23.64 -15.86
N ASP A 522 -6.01 -24.16 -15.76
CA ASP A 522 -5.80 -25.59 -15.53
C ASP A 522 -6.47 -26.08 -14.24
N ASN A 523 -6.47 -25.23 -13.20
CA ASN A 523 -7.16 -25.51 -11.95
C ASN A 523 -8.68 -25.64 -12.14
N THR A 524 -9.28 -24.78 -12.93
CA THR A 524 -10.73 -24.85 -13.26
C THR A 524 -11.05 -26.06 -14.14
N ARG A 525 -10.18 -26.40 -15.10
CA ARG A 525 -10.29 -27.64 -15.88
C ARG A 525 -10.25 -28.86 -15.00
N ALA A 526 -9.35 -28.91 -14.02
CA ALA A 526 -9.28 -29.99 -13.05
C ALA A 526 -10.55 -30.13 -12.21
N MET A 527 -11.16 -29.00 -11.79
CA MET A 527 -12.46 -28.99 -11.11
C MET A 527 -13.61 -29.50 -12.02
N ILE A 528 -13.64 -29.10 -13.29
CA ILE A 528 -14.63 -29.60 -14.25
C ILE A 528 -14.50 -31.11 -14.42
N LEU A 529 -13.28 -31.64 -14.54
CA LEU A 529 -13.07 -33.10 -14.61
C LEU A 529 -13.59 -33.81 -13.35
N SER A 530 -13.39 -33.20 -12.16
CA SER A 530 -13.93 -33.76 -10.90
C SER A 530 -15.46 -33.71 -10.83
N SER A 531 -16.10 -32.74 -11.47
CA SER A 531 -17.56 -32.73 -11.59
C SER A 531 -18.03 -33.79 -12.59
N PHE A 532 -17.29 -34.00 -13.67
CA PHE A 532 -17.63 -35.00 -14.68
C PHE A 532 -17.56 -36.43 -14.16
N VAL A 533 -16.64 -36.78 -13.25
CA VAL A 533 -16.65 -38.12 -12.64
C VAL A 533 -17.91 -38.33 -11.76
N LYS A 534 -18.38 -37.28 -11.07
CA LYS A 534 -19.65 -37.31 -10.35
C LYS A 534 -20.83 -37.46 -11.30
N PHE A 535 -20.81 -36.79 -12.47
CA PHE A 535 -21.84 -36.96 -13.49
C PHE A 535 -21.89 -38.38 -14.07
N VAL A 536 -20.75 -39.09 -14.15
CA VAL A 536 -20.76 -40.52 -14.54
C VAL A 536 -21.59 -41.35 -13.58
N ASN A 537 -21.52 -41.01 -12.27
CA ASN A 537 -22.31 -41.72 -11.26
C ASN A 537 -23.79 -41.30 -11.25
N LEU A 538 -24.05 -39.98 -11.44
CA LEU A 538 -25.40 -39.40 -11.34
C LEU A 538 -26.22 -39.60 -12.63
N PHE A 539 -25.59 -39.58 -13.82
CA PHE A 539 -26.24 -39.52 -15.13
C PHE A 539 -25.70 -40.60 -16.11
N PRO A 540 -26.14 -41.85 -15.98
CA PRO A 540 -25.69 -42.96 -16.83
C PRO A 540 -25.90 -42.71 -18.35
N GLU A 541 -26.90 -41.90 -18.74
CA GLU A 541 -27.25 -41.61 -20.11
C GLU A 541 -26.15 -40.83 -20.87
N ILE A 542 -25.38 -39.97 -20.20
CA ILE A 542 -24.30 -39.18 -20.81
C ILE A 542 -22.92 -39.78 -20.56
N LYS A 543 -22.81 -40.98 -19.93
CA LYS A 543 -21.56 -41.67 -19.70
C LYS A 543 -20.65 -41.80 -20.93
N PRO A 544 -21.16 -42.13 -22.15
CA PRO A 544 -20.31 -42.24 -23.33
C PRO A 544 -19.58 -40.92 -23.68
N GLN A 545 -20.25 -39.77 -23.56
CA GLN A 545 -19.70 -38.46 -23.83
C GLN A 545 -18.63 -38.10 -22.79
N LEU A 546 -18.88 -38.37 -21.51
CA LEU A 546 -17.94 -38.15 -20.40
C LEU A 546 -16.65 -38.97 -20.58
N LEU A 547 -16.76 -40.24 -20.97
CA LEU A 547 -15.61 -41.09 -21.28
C LEU A 547 -14.76 -40.57 -22.43
N GLN A 548 -15.35 -39.90 -23.44
CA GLN A 548 -14.61 -39.26 -24.52
C GLN A 548 -13.76 -38.10 -24.02
N ILE A 549 -14.30 -37.30 -23.09
CA ILE A 549 -13.56 -36.19 -22.46
C ILE A 549 -12.39 -36.72 -21.65
N PHE A 550 -12.60 -37.74 -20.80
CA PHE A 550 -11.50 -38.34 -20.03
C PHE A 550 -10.39 -38.92 -20.91
N ARG A 551 -10.75 -39.58 -22.04
CA ARG A 551 -9.78 -40.02 -23.03
C ARG A 551 -9.01 -38.89 -23.67
N LEU A 552 -9.68 -37.77 -23.99
CA LEU A 552 -9.02 -36.58 -24.54
C LEU A 552 -8.00 -36.00 -23.59
N TYR A 553 -8.37 -35.80 -22.31
CA TYR A 553 -7.49 -35.21 -21.31
C TYR A 553 -6.44 -36.18 -20.74
N SER A 554 -6.57 -37.50 -20.96
CA SER A 554 -5.51 -38.46 -20.63
C SER A 554 -4.24 -38.28 -21.47
N TYR A 555 -4.28 -37.50 -22.53
CA TYR A 555 -3.13 -37.06 -23.35
C TYR A 555 -2.74 -35.60 -23.09
N SER A 556 -3.25 -34.97 -22.03
CA SER A 556 -2.92 -33.58 -21.70
C SER A 556 -1.42 -33.44 -21.39
N PRO A 557 -0.78 -32.33 -21.82
CA PRO A 557 0.61 -32.02 -21.40
C PRO A 557 0.72 -31.63 -19.93
N ASP A 558 -0.36 -31.22 -19.30
CA ASP A 558 -0.41 -30.96 -17.86
C ASP A 558 -0.59 -32.26 -17.09
N SER A 559 0.33 -32.54 -16.16
CA SER A 559 0.41 -33.78 -15.40
C SER A 559 -0.79 -34.01 -14.48
N GLU A 560 -1.33 -32.96 -13.89
CA GLU A 560 -2.48 -33.00 -12.98
C GLU A 560 -3.76 -33.37 -13.74
N LEU A 561 -4.00 -32.68 -14.87
CA LEU A 561 -5.15 -32.97 -15.72
C LEU A 561 -5.06 -34.37 -16.33
N GLN A 562 -3.87 -34.78 -16.76
CA GLN A 562 -3.63 -36.12 -17.33
C GLN A 562 -3.92 -37.20 -16.30
N GLN A 563 -3.38 -37.06 -15.09
CA GLN A 563 -3.53 -38.06 -14.02
C GLN A 563 -4.99 -38.20 -13.62
N ARG A 564 -5.70 -37.07 -13.36
CA ARG A 564 -7.12 -37.07 -13.03
C ARG A 564 -7.96 -37.72 -14.11
N ALA A 565 -7.75 -37.33 -15.38
CA ALA A 565 -8.49 -37.91 -16.49
C ALA A 565 -8.28 -39.41 -16.61
N PHE A 566 -7.04 -39.90 -16.40
CA PHE A 566 -6.72 -41.29 -16.45
C PHE A 566 -7.33 -42.10 -15.30
N GLU A 567 -7.26 -41.58 -14.07
CA GLU A 567 -7.88 -42.18 -12.90
C GLU A 567 -9.41 -42.24 -13.04
N TYR A 568 -10.03 -41.19 -13.48
CA TYR A 568 -11.49 -41.10 -13.66
C TYR A 568 -11.97 -41.99 -14.81
N LEU A 569 -11.18 -42.08 -15.91
CA LEU A 569 -11.46 -43.02 -16.97
C LEU A 569 -11.38 -44.49 -16.47
N SER A 570 -10.37 -44.79 -15.68
CA SER A 570 -10.20 -46.14 -15.12
C SER A 570 -11.37 -46.49 -14.19
N MET A 571 -11.73 -45.61 -13.25
CA MET A 571 -12.87 -45.81 -12.35
C MET A 571 -14.20 -45.99 -13.11
N ALA A 572 -14.45 -45.18 -14.13
CA ALA A 572 -15.67 -45.20 -14.92
C ALA A 572 -15.79 -46.43 -15.85
N THR A 573 -14.69 -47.14 -16.10
CA THR A 573 -14.64 -48.37 -16.96
C THR A 573 -14.53 -49.67 -16.19
N LEU A 574 -14.49 -49.60 -14.86
CA LEU A 574 -14.48 -50.83 -14.03
C LEU A 574 -15.76 -51.64 -14.24
N PRO A 575 -15.70 -52.97 -14.11
CA PRO A 575 -16.85 -53.86 -14.28
C PRO A 575 -17.93 -53.69 -13.20
N THR A 576 -17.56 -53.18 -12.02
CA THR A 576 -18.45 -52.90 -10.90
C THR A 576 -18.42 -51.44 -10.57
N ASP A 577 -19.59 -50.84 -10.33
CA ASP A 577 -19.69 -49.42 -9.98
C ASP A 577 -19.47 -49.15 -8.47
N ASP A 578 -19.11 -50.15 -7.67
CA ASP A 578 -19.00 -50.00 -6.21
C ASP A 578 -17.94 -48.98 -5.79
N LEU A 579 -16.76 -48.97 -6.44
CA LEU A 579 -15.70 -47.99 -6.20
C LEU A 579 -16.12 -46.59 -6.63
N LEU A 580 -16.77 -46.49 -7.81
CA LEU A 580 -17.26 -45.22 -8.32
C LEU A 580 -18.28 -44.60 -7.36
N ARG A 581 -19.27 -45.37 -6.90
CA ARG A 581 -20.25 -44.92 -5.93
C ARG A 581 -19.63 -44.45 -4.62
N THR A 582 -18.69 -45.24 -4.07
CA THR A 582 -18.00 -44.86 -2.81
C THR A 582 -17.20 -43.57 -2.95
N VAL A 583 -16.51 -43.36 -4.10
CA VAL A 583 -15.71 -42.16 -4.33
C VAL A 583 -16.57 -40.93 -4.66
N CYS A 584 -17.70 -41.16 -5.36
CA CYS A 584 -18.63 -40.10 -5.75
C CYS A 584 -19.79 -39.91 -4.78
N ASP A 585 -19.71 -40.48 -3.57
CA ASP A 585 -20.71 -40.24 -2.52
C ASP A 585 -20.82 -38.75 -2.19
N GLU A 586 -22.00 -38.33 -1.70
CA GLU A 586 -22.27 -36.94 -1.38
C GLU A 586 -21.32 -36.41 -0.31
N MET A 587 -20.78 -35.23 -0.52
CA MET A 587 -19.85 -34.61 0.43
C MET A 587 -20.61 -34.24 1.72
N PRO A 588 -20.06 -34.58 2.90
CA PRO A 588 -20.70 -34.20 4.15
C PRO A 588 -20.73 -32.68 4.32
N PRO A 589 -21.71 -32.14 5.06
CA PRO A 589 -21.80 -30.71 5.29
C PRO A 589 -20.53 -30.18 5.96
N PHE A 590 -20.13 -28.99 5.55
CA PHE A 590 -18.97 -28.32 6.13
C PHE A 590 -19.20 -27.95 7.59
N SER A 591 -18.15 -28.05 8.42
CA SER A 591 -18.20 -27.59 9.80
C SER A 591 -18.54 -26.10 9.88
N GLU A 592 -19.41 -25.72 10.79
CA GLU A 592 -19.73 -24.32 11.05
C GLU A 592 -18.47 -23.60 11.53
N ARG A 593 -17.98 -22.67 10.73
CA ARG A 593 -16.84 -21.79 11.05
C ARG A 593 -17.27 -20.36 10.92
N ALA A 594 -16.72 -19.49 11.78
CA ALA A 594 -16.88 -18.05 11.63
C ALA A 594 -16.36 -17.59 10.25
N SER A 595 -17.03 -16.60 9.68
CA SER A 595 -16.67 -16.09 8.35
C SER A 595 -15.23 -15.55 8.31
N ILE A 596 -14.39 -16.14 7.47
CA ILE A 596 -13.01 -15.71 7.25
C ILE A 596 -12.97 -14.31 6.62
N LEU A 597 -14.04 -13.91 5.92
CA LEU A 597 -14.13 -12.62 5.22
C LEU A 597 -13.98 -11.42 6.17
N LEU A 598 -14.53 -11.53 7.40
CA LEU A 598 -14.40 -10.48 8.43
C LEU A 598 -12.96 -10.33 8.89
N SER A 599 -12.24 -11.42 9.16
CA SER A 599 -10.86 -11.38 9.59
C SER A 599 -9.96 -10.77 8.50
N ARG A 600 -10.22 -11.06 7.23
CA ARG A 600 -9.50 -10.48 6.09
C ARG A 600 -9.78 -8.98 5.93
N LEU A 601 -11.03 -8.54 6.10
CA LEU A 601 -11.36 -7.12 6.10
C LEU A 601 -10.62 -6.37 7.22
N HIS A 602 -10.54 -6.95 8.42
CA HIS A 602 -9.81 -6.39 9.55
C HIS A 602 -8.30 -6.29 9.28
N GLN A 603 -7.69 -7.30 8.67
CA GLN A 603 -6.28 -7.26 8.29
C GLN A 603 -5.97 -6.13 7.29
N LYS A 604 -6.82 -5.95 6.28
CA LYS A 604 -6.66 -4.84 5.31
C LYS A 604 -6.82 -3.45 5.94
N THR A 605 -7.69 -3.31 6.93
CA THR A 605 -7.93 -2.04 7.61
C THR A 605 -6.92 -1.76 8.73
N ALA A 606 -6.25 -2.76 9.28
CA ALA A 606 -5.25 -2.62 10.35
C ALA A 606 -3.97 -1.87 9.92
N GLY A 607 -3.68 -1.78 8.62
CA GLY A 607 -2.50 -1.08 8.07
C GLY A 607 -2.60 0.45 8.03
N THR A 608 -3.73 1.06 8.37
CA THR A 608 -3.86 2.51 8.43
C THR A 608 -3.22 3.06 9.70
N SER A 609 -2.27 3.98 9.55
CA SER A 609 -1.41 4.51 10.61
C SER A 609 -2.11 5.27 11.74
N GLU A 610 -3.40 5.49 11.66
CA GLU A 610 -4.20 6.10 12.73
C GLU A 610 -4.82 5.02 13.61
N ARG A 611 -4.30 4.86 14.83
CA ARG A 611 -4.89 4.01 15.88
C ARG A 611 -6.20 4.64 16.36
N LYS A 612 -7.29 4.40 15.65
CA LYS A 612 -8.63 4.80 16.06
C LYS A 612 -9.14 3.89 17.18
N THR A 613 -9.89 4.46 18.11
CA THR A 613 -10.55 3.71 19.20
C THR A 613 -11.76 2.90 18.72
N TRP A 614 -12.07 2.97 17.44
CA TRP A 614 -13.18 2.29 16.78
C TRP A 614 -12.76 1.73 15.41
N VAL A 615 -13.49 0.75 14.90
CA VAL A 615 -13.29 0.14 13.58
C VAL A 615 -14.49 0.38 12.68
N VAL A 616 -14.25 0.36 11.37
CA VAL A 616 -15.33 0.45 10.37
C VAL A 616 -16.20 -0.80 10.48
N GLY A 617 -17.51 -0.57 10.68
CA GLY A 617 -18.52 -1.59 10.96
C GLY A 617 -19.52 -1.09 11.99
N GLY A 618 -20.68 -1.71 12.08
CA GLY A 618 -21.70 -1.34 13.07
C GLY A 618 -21.28 -1.65 14.52
N LYS A 619 -22.22 -1.41 15.48
CA LYS A 619 -22.01 -1.62 16.93
C LYS A 619 -21.47 -3.02 17.26
N ALA A 620 -21.91 -4.06 16.54
CA ALA A 620 -21.44 -5.43 16.74
C ALA A 620 -19.94 -5.62 16.49
N ALA A 621 -19.39 -4.96 15.48
CA ALA A 621 -17.95 -5.02 15.15
C ALA A 621 -17.07 -4.27 16.17
N ASN A 622 -17.66 -3.41 16.98
CA ASN A 622 -16.98 -2.58 17.98
C ASN A 622 -17.21 -3.05 19.43
N ALA A 623 -18.06 -4.06 19.68
CA ALA A 623 -18.39 -4.53 21.03
C ALA A 623 -17.14 -5.01 21.80
N ASP A 624 -16.29 -5.84 21.18
CA ASP A 624 -15.07 -6.35 21.80
C ASP A 624 -14.07 -5.26 22.15
N LYS A 625 -13.97 -4.21 21.32
CA LYS A 625 -13.08 -3.07 21.61
C LYS A 625 -13.57 -2.21 22.77
N GLN A 626 -14.86 -2.10 22.97
CA GLN A 626 -15.42 -1.40 24.13
C GLN A 626 -15.14 -2.17 25.42
N GLU A 627 -15.29 -3.50 25.41
CA GLU A 627 -14.96 -4.35 26.55
C GLU A 627 -13.47 -4.29 26.89
N VAL A 628 -12.59 -4.32 25.91
CA VAL A 628 -11.13 -4.19 26.11
C VAL A 628 -10.77 -2.82 26.69
N LEU A 629 -11.38 -1.74 26.20
CA LEU A 629 -11.16 -0.38 26.71
C LEU A 629 -11.63 -0.25 28.17
N MET A 630 -12.79 -0.84 28.51
CA MET A 630 -13.32 -0.88 29.88
C MET A 630 -12.46 -1.76 30.80
N ALA A 631 -11.99 -2.92 30.32
CA ALA A 631 -11.16 -3.85 31.09
C ALA A 631 -9.75 -3.26 31.38
N GLN A 632 -9.17 -2.52 30.46
CA GLN A 632 -7.89 -1.83 30.64
C GLN A 632 -7.94 -0.73 31.70
N THR A 633 -9.11 -0.12 31.90
CA THR A 633 -9.29 0.96 32.90
C THR A 633 -9.70 0.47 34.29
N THR A 634 -10.24 -0.76 34.42
CA THR A 634 -10.69 -1.34 35.70
C THR A 634 -9.67 -2.29 36.34
N GLY A 635 -8.51 -2.52 35.70
CA GLY A 635 -7.42 -3.31 36.31
C GLY A 635 -7.65 -4.82 36.39
N LEU A 636 -8.72 -5.34 35.77
CA LEU A 636 -9.03 -6.77 35.76
C LEU A 636 -8.26 -7.47 34.61
N LYS A 637 -7.17 -8.15 34.97
CA LYS A 637 -6.47 -9.09 34.08
C LYS A 637 -7.39 -10.31 33.86
N ARG A 638 -8.09 -10.37 32.72
CA ARG A 638 -8.72 -11.61 32.25
C ARG A 638 -7.85 -12.25 31.15
N SER A 639 -7.48 -13.50 31.38
CA SER A 639 -6.88 -14.39 30.40
C SER A 639 -7.83 -14.55 29.21
N PHE A 640 -7.31 -14.37 28.00
CA PHE A 640 -8.05 -14.63 26.76
C PHE A 640 -8.36 -16.12 26.64
N THR A 641 -9.59 -16.51 26.88
CA THR A 641 -10.17 -17.76 26.39
C THR A 641 -11.21 -17.41 25.36
N THR A 642 -11.04 -17.95 24.17
CA THR A 642 -11.95 -17.84 23.02
C THR A 642 -13.37 -18.26 23.42
N ILE A 643 -14.32 -17.33 23.41
CA ILE A 643 -15.74 -17.66 23.64
C ILE A 643 -16.39 -17.84 22.28
N VAL A 644 -16.75 -19.09 22.00
CA VAL A 644 -17.72 -19.48 20.98
C VAL A 644 -19.10 -19.23 21.54
N ASN A 645 -19.90 -18.40 20.87
CA ASN A 645 -21.30 -18.19 21.22
C ASN A 645 -22.12 -19.47 20.97
N GLY A 646 -22.54 -20.10 22.03
CA GLY A 646 -23.56 -21.15 22.03
C GLY A 646 -24.75 -20.71 22.85
N THR A 647 -25.90 -20.71 22.24
CA THR A 647 -27.23 -20.50 22.83
C THR A 647 -27.51 -21.46 23.99
N ARG A 648 -27.97 -20.91 25.12
CA ARG A 648 -28.46 -21.69 26.30
C ARG A 648 -29.81 -22.34 26.00
N THR A 649 -29.87 -23.66 26.18
CA THR A 649 -31.01 -24.33 26.80
C THR A 649 -30.47 -25.30 27.84
N GLY A 650 -31.08 -25.22 29.05
CA GLY A 650 -30.57 -25.90 30.22
C GLY A 650 -31.04 -27.35 30.35
N SER A 651 -30.26 -28.14 31.03
CA SER A 651 -30.77 -29.03 32.10
C SER A 651 -29.61 -29.73 32.83
N ASN A 652 -29.85 -29.96 34.10
CA ASN A 652 -29.06 -30.49 35.19
C ASN A 652 -28.33 -31.82 34.94
N GLY A 653 -27.17 -31.98 35.59
CA GLY A 653 -26.97 -33.28 36.29
C GLY A 653 -25.56 -33.84 36.28
N ILE A 654 -24.83 -33.71 37.43
CA ILE A 654 -23.98 -34.72 38.07
C ILE A 654 -22.56 -34.96 37.48
N SER A 655 -21.55 -34.54 38.26
CA SER A 655 -20.17 -35.05 38.27
C SER A 655 -20.14 -36.51 38.73
N PRO A 656 -19.11 -37.30 38.44
CA PRO A 656 -17.90 -37.36 39.26
C PRO A 656 -16.57 -37.58 38.54
N SER A 657 -15.51 -37.08 39.13
CA SER A 657 -14.12 -37.54 38.97
C SER A 657 -13.91 -38.80 39.85
N PRO A 658 -12.72 -39.39 39.94
CA PRO A 658 -11.47 -39.42 39.17
C PRO A 658 -10.87 -40.86 39.01
N THR A 659 -9.68 -40.94 38.49
CA THR A 659 -8.58 -41.90 38.68
C THR A 659 -7.95 -42.27 37.30
N GLY A 660 -6.73 -42.06 37.00
CA GLY A 660 -5.52 -42.60 37.59
C GLY A 660 -4.97 -43.70 36.68
N GLY A 661 -3.93 -43.45 35.94
CA GLY A 661 -3.23 -44.48 35.17
C GLY A 661 -1.95 -43.91 34.47
N LYS A 662 -0.83 -44.25 35.11
CA LYS A 662 0.54 -44.00 34.63
C LYS A 662 0.96 -44.93 33.51
N SER A 663 1.90 -44.46 32.71
CA SER A 663 3.09 -45.10 32.09
C SER A 663 3.06 -45.07 30.58
N ALA A 664 4.04 -44.76 29.82
CA ALA A 664 5.49 -44.90 30.04
C ALA A 664 6.23 -43.93 29.08
N SER A 665 7.39 -43.52 29.54
CA SER A 665 8.48 -42.85 28.89
C SER A 665 8.87 -43.36 27.49
N GLY A 666 9.20 -42.45 26.60
CA GLY A 666 9.98 -42.68 25.40
C GLY A 666 10.59 -41.37 24.96
N ASP A 667 11.86 -41.19 25.26
CA ASP A 667 12.69 -40.04 24.96
C ASP A 667 12.69 -39.70 23.47
N LEU A 668 12.48 -38.45 23.17
CA LEU A 668 13.01 -37.75 22.00
C LEU A 668 13.31 -36.31 22.40
N GLU A 669 14.50 -36.13 22.96
CA GLU A 669 15.16 -34.85 23.06
C GLU A 669 15.47 -34.30 21.66
N GLY A 670 15.25 -33.00 21.53
CA GLY A 670 15.89 -32.16 20.53
C GLY A 670 15.06 -31.84 19.31
N LEU A 671 14.40 -30.71 19.40
CA LEU A 671 14.29 -29.69 18.35
C LEU A 671 13.51 -28.48 18.89
N ASP A 672 14.19 -27.72 19.75
CA ASP A 672 13.83 -26.34 20.05
C ASP A 672 14.07 -25.48 18.78
N PHE A 673 13.01 -25.25 18.01
CA PHE A 673 13.03 -24.40 16.82
C PHE A 673 12.00 -23.26 16.87
N PHE A 674 11.69 -22.72 18.06
CA PHE A 674 10.81 -21.54 18.14
C PHE A 674 11.27 -20.56 19.24
N SER A 675 12.43 -19.96 19.06
CA SER A 675 12.75 -18.68 19.73
C SER A 675 13.73 -17.85 18.89
N GLY A 676 13.20 -17.32 17.79
CA GLY A 676 13.78 -16.21 17.03
C GLY A 676 12.78 -15.07 16.96
N PRO A 677 13.23 -13.81 16.83
CA PRO A 677 12.34 -12.66 16.79
C PRO A 677 11.39 -12.78 15.59
N VAL A 678 10.11 -12.62 15.83
CA VAL A 678 9.04 -12.62 14.81
C VAL A 678 9.33 -11.48 13.83
N GLN A 679 9.87 -11.84 12.67
CA GLN A 679 9.90 -10.94 11.52
C GLN A 679 8.47 -10.76 10.98
N PRO A 680 8.14 -9.58 10.43
CA PRO A 680 6.81 -9.35 9.87
C PRO A 680 6.53 -10.37 8.76
N ALA A 681 5.31 -10.88 8.74
CA ALA A 681 4.85 -11.87 7.77
C ALA A 681 5.15 -11.40 6.33
N PRO A 682 5.68 -12.29 5.47
CA PRO A 682 6.01 -11.94 4.09
C PRO A 682 4.74 -11.55 3.33
N ASN A 683 4.82 -10.43 2.62
CA ASN A 683 3.81 -10.06 1.61
C ASN A 683 3.84 -11.11 0.51
N MET A 684 2.94 -12.06 0.56
CA MET A 684 2.66 -12.94 -0.57
C MET A 684 1.99 -12.09 -1.65
N ALA A 685 2.78 -11.51 -2.53
CA ALA A 685 2.25 -10.85 -3.71
C ALA A 685 1.51 -11.90 -4.55
N SER A 686 0.23 -11.66 -4.80
CA SER A 686 -0.54 -12.42 -5.80
C SER A 686 0.20 -12.37 -7.13
N ALA A 687 0.21 -13.46 -7.89
CA ALA A 687 0.86 -13.55 -9.21
C ALA A 687 0.39 -12.47 -10.21
N ALA A 688 -0.73 -11.82 -9.95
CA ALA A 688 -1.32 -10.76 -10.77
C ALA A 688 -0.79 -9.35 -10.45
N HIS A 689 -0.04 -9.15 -9.37
CA HIS A 689 0.42 -7.82 -8.96
C HIS A 689 1.94 -7.73 -8.91
N LEU A 690 2.47 -6.68 -9.54
CA LEU A 690 3.89 -6.35 -9.44
C LEU A 690 4.25 -6.01 -7.99
N THR A 691 5.42 -6.46 -7.56
CA THR A 691 5.96 -6.20 -6.22
C THR A 691 6.08 -4.69 -5.99
N PRO A 692 5.81 -4.15 -4.78
CA PRO A 692 6.08 -2.74 -4.48
C PRO A 692 7.51 -2.35 -4.88
N ASP A 693 7.69 -1.10 -5.35
CA ASP A 693 8.97 -0.53 -5.80
C ASP A 693 9.64 -1.21 -7.02
N TRP A 694 8.92 -2.09 -7.74
CA TRP A 694 9.41 -2.73 -8.96
C TRP A 694 9.82 -1.73 -10.04
N ASP A 695 9.17 -0.58 -10.08
CA ASP A 695 9.33 0.45 -11.10
C ASP A 695 10.65 1.23 -10.98
N ILE A 696 11.27 1.26 -9.80
CA ILE A 696 12.54 1.96 -9.56
C ILE A 696 13.65 1.36 -10.44
N GLY A 697 13.88 0.06 -10.33
CA GLY A 697 14.87 -0.65 -11.15
C GLY A 697 14.48 -0.72 -12.62
N PHE A 698 13.22 -0.96 -12.91
CA PHE A 698 12.70 -1.01 -14.28
C PHE A 698 12.90 0.32 -15.03
N ASN A 699 12.59 1.46 -14.41
CA ASN A 699 12.78 2.77 -15.01
C ASN A 699 14.27 3.10 -15.25
N ARG A 700 15.16 2.67 -14.35
CA ARG A 700 16.60 2.76 -14.53
C ARG A 700 17.08 1.97 -15.74
N LEU A 701 16.65 0.70 -15.83
CA LEU A 701 17.00 -0.23 -16.90
C LEU A 701 16.21 0.01 -18.20
N TYR A 702 15.32 0.97 -18.25
CA TYR A 702 14.57 1.31 -19.46
C TYR A 702 15.52 1.75 -20.59
N PHE A 703 16.56 2.48 -20.23
CA PHE A 703 17.59 2.97 -21.17
C PHE A 703 18.97 2.33 -20.97
N LEU A 704 19.27 1.81 -19.77
CA LEU A 704 20.54 1.14 -19.49
C LEU A 704 20.49 -0.34 -19.87
N GLN A 705 21.63 -0.89 -20.32
CA GLN A 705 21.75 -2.30 -20.68
C GLN A 705 22.10 -3.19 -19.49
N GLU A 706 22.59 -2.62 -18.39
CA GLU A 706 22.91 -3.33 -17.16
C GLU A 706 22.62 -2.50 -15.91
N GLY A 707 22.32 -3.18 -14.81
CA GLY A 707 22.04 -2.55 -13.50
C GLY A 707 21.16 -3.41 -12.61
N VAL A 708 20.76 -2.83 -11.49
CA VAL A 708 19.90 -3.48 -10.49
C VAL A 708 18.44 -3.35 -10.89
N LEU A 709 17.77 -4.51 -11.05
CA LEU A 709 16.35 -4.59 -11.33
C LEU A 709 15.52 -4.48 -10.05
N PHE A 710 15.93 -5.19 -8.99
CA PHE A 710 15.27 -5.16 -7.69
C PHE A 710 16.26 -5.51 -6.57
N GLU A 711 16.09 -4.92 -5.42
CA GLU A 711 16.92 -5.19 -4.25
C GLU A 711 16.14 -5.00 -2.96
N ASP A 712 16.31 -5.95 -2.03
CA ASP A 712 15.80 -5.85 -0.67
C ASP A 712 16.87 -6.32 0.36
N ALA A 713 16.43 -6.59 1.60
CA ALA A 713 17.31 -7.06 2.65
C ALA A 713 17.87 -8.47 2.44
N GLN A 714 17.20 -9.31 1.65
CA GLN A 714 17.55 -10.73 1.49
C GLN A 714 18.13 -11.06 0.11
N ILE A 715 17.67 -10.38 -0.95
CA ILE A 715 18.01 -10.70 -2.33
C ILE A 715 18.39 -9.43 -3.11
N HIS A 716 19.34 -9.61 -4.02
CA HIS A 716 19.71 -8.59 -5.00
C HIS A 716 19.58 -9.20 -6.40
N ILE A 717 18.82 -8.54 -7.27
CA ILE A 717 18.54 -8.99 -8.62
C ILE A 717 19.12 -7.98 -9.61
N GLY A 718 20.24 -8.36 -10.23
CA GLY A 718 20.89 -7.59 -11.29
C GLY A 718 20.45 -8.11 -12.66
N LEU A 719 20.46 -7.22 -13.67
CA LEU A 719 20.13 -7.57 -15.04
C LEU A 719 21.18 -6.97 -15.99
N ARG A 720 21.57 -7.75 -16.99
CA ARG A 720 22.37 -7.31 -18.14
C ARG A 720 21.72 -7.78 -19.43
N SER A 721 21.57 -6.89 -20.40
CA SER A 721 20.93 -7.19 -21.68
C SER A 721 21.80 -6.74 -22.85
N GLU A 722 21.80 -7.53 -23.92
CA GLU A 722 22.49 -7.26 -25.18
C GLU A 722 21.52 -7.53 -26.32
N TYR A 723 21.39 -6.60 -27.26
CA TYR A 723 20.48 -6.73 -28.41
C TYR A 723 21.25 -6.60 -29.73
N ARG A 724 20.93 -7.49 -30.66
CA ARG A 724 21.50 -7.48 -32.00
C ARG A 724 20.45 -7.90 -33.04
N GLY A 725 20.03 -6.99 -33.89
CA GLY A 725 18.97 -7.23 -34.86
C GLY A 725 17.64 -7.51 -34.17
N ASN A 726 17.00 -8.61 -34.53
CA ASN A 726 15.73 -9.07 -33.96
C ASN A 726 15.90 -9.93 -32.69
N MET A 727 17.14 -10.16 -32.23
CA MET A 727 17.46 -11.01 -31.07
C MET A 727 18.00 -10.19 -29.90
N GLY A 728 17.53 -10.49 -28.71
CA GLY A 728 18.03 -10.00 -27.45
C GLY A 728 18.51 -11.16 -26.55
N VAL A 729 19.53 -10.91 -25.77
CA VAL A 729 20.00 -11.81 -24.71
C VAL A 729 19.91 -11.07 -23.39
N VAL A 730 19.12 -11.56 -22.48
CA VAL A 730 18.92 -10.99 -21.13
C VAL A 730 19.51 -11.97 -20.12
N LYS A 731 20.44 -11.50 -19.30
CA LYS A 731 21.07 -12.25 -18.21
C LYS A 731 20.59 -11.67 -16.89
N LEU A 732 19.99 -12.51 -16.08
CA LEU A 732 19.53 -12.18 -14.73
C LEU A 732 20.49 -12.77 -13.72
N TYR A 733 20.96 -11.96 -12.79
CA TYR A 733 21.86 -12.32 -11.71
C TYR A 733 21.11 -12.22 -10.39
N ILE A 734 20.96 -13.34 -9.69
CA ILE A 734 20.24 -13.41 -8.42
C ILE A 734 21.27 -13.70 -7.33
N SER A 735 21.50 -12.75 -6.45
CA SER A 735 22.47 -12.83 -5.35
C SER A 735 21.74 -12.89 -4.00
N ASN A 736 22.19 -13.80 -3.16
CA ASN A 736 21.70 -13.95 -1.79
C ASN A 736 22.48 -13.01 -0.86
N LYS A 737 21.80 -12.04 -0.26
CA LYS A 737 22.37 -11.08 0.71
C LYS A 737 22.25 -11.58 2.15
N SER A 738 21.47 -12.62 2.39
CA SER A 738 21.25 -13.16 3.74
C SER A 738 22.43 -14.01 4.23
N THR A 739 22.48 -14.23 5.53
CA THR A 739 23.51 -15.05 6.18
C THR A 739 23.24 -16.56 6.11
N TYR A 740 22.11 -16.97 5.50
CA TYR A 740 21.70 -18.38 5.37
C TYR A 740 21.43 -18.74 3.91
N THR A 741 21.43 -20.03 3.63
CA THR A 741 21.18 -20.55 2.28
C THR A 741 19.72 -20.34 1.89
N ILE A 742 19.50 -19.79 0.72
CA ILE A 742 18.19 -19.71 0.04
C ILE A 742 17.95 -21.02 -0.69
N GLY A 743 16.78 -21.62 -0.50
CA GLY A 743 16.39 -22.88 -1.16
C GLY A 743 15.17 -22.74 -2.06
N SER A 744 14.90 -23.75 -2.89
CA SER A 744 13.71 -23.84 -3.76
C SER A 744 13.51 -22.61 -4.65
N LEU A 745 14.61 -22.03 -5.17
CA LEU A 745 14.55 -20.88 -6.08
C LEU A 745 13.91 -21.32 -7.41
N THR A 746 12.85 -20.64 -7.79
CA THR A 746 12.15 -20.82 -9.06
C THR A 746 11.90 -19.48 -9.73
N THR A 747 11.94 -19.49 -11.06
CA THR A 747 11.67 -18.31 -11.89
C THR A 747 10.69 -18.69 -13.00
N THR A 748 9.66 -17.85 -13.17
CA THR A 748 8.68 -18.03 -14.25
C THR A 748 8.51 -16.71 -14.99
N ILE A 749 8.57 -16.76 -16.33
CA ILE A 749 8.30 -15.58 -17.16
C ILE A 749 6.87 -15.67 -17.68
N ASP A 750 6.16 -14.56 -17.59
CA ASP A 750 4.81 -14.40 -18.09
C ASP A 750 4.77 -13.28 -19.15
N ASN A 751 4.26 -13.59 -20.35
CA ASN A 751 4.23 -12.67 -21.48
C ASN A 751 2.94 -12.83 -22.31
N PRO A 752 1.74 -12.86 -21.68
CA PRO A 752 0.49 -13.14 -22.40
C PRO A 752 0.08 -12.00 -23.33
N SER A 753 0.48 -10.76 -23.02
CA SER A 753 0.09 -9.57 -23.76
C SER A 753 0.88 -9.35 -25.06
N ASN A 754 1.98 -10.10 -25.29
CA ASN A 754 2.86 -9.87 -26.42
C ASN A 754 3.13 -11.13 -27.26
N PRO A 755 2.20 -11.57 -28.10
CA PRO A 755 2.40 -12.74 -28.96
C PRO A 755 3.55 -12.57 -29.98
N ASN A 756 3.93 -11.32 -30.26
CA ASN A 756 5.00 -10.97 -31.18
C ASN A 756 6.39 -10.94 -30.53
N LEU A 757 6.50 -11.19 -29.22
CA LEU A 757 7.77 -11.26 -28.51
C LEU A 757 7.91 -12.68 -27.92
N LYS A 758 8.80 -13.49 -28.47
CA LYS A 758 9.12 -14.82 -27.96
C LYS A 758 10.26 -14.74 -26.96
N ILE A 759 10.12 -15.36 -25.81
CA ILE A 759 11.14 -15.43 -24.77
C ILE A 759 11.39 -16.91 -24.42
N ASP A 760 12.62 -17.34 -24.63
CA ASP A 760 13.05 -18.72 -24.34
C ASP A 760 14.12 -18.70 -23.25
N SER A 761 13.97 -19.51 -22.20
CA SER A 761 15.00 -19.67 -21.16
C SER A 761 16.09 -20.64 -21.63
N LYS A 762 17.34 -20.22 -21.55
CA LYS A 762 18.49 -21.10 -21.90
C LYS A 762 18.82 -22.10 -20.78
N ASN A 763 18.70 -21.66 -19.54
CA ASN A 763 18.98 -22.43 -18.33
C ASN A 763 18.02 -22.02 -17.22
N LEU A 764 17.78 -22.91 -16.30
CA LEU A 764 17.09 -22.61 -15.05
C LEU A 764 18.13 -22.14 -14.00
N PRO A 765 17.77 -21.30 -13.04
CA PRO A 765 18.65 -20.92 -11.95
C PRO A 765 18.92 -22.12 -11.05
N GLU A 766 20.05 -22.12 -10.36
CA GLU A 766 20.31 -23.14 -9.33
C GLU A 766 19.23 -23.07 -8.24
N PRO A 767 18.65 -24.19 -7.83
CA PRO A 767 17.53 -24.19 -6.87
C PRO A 767 17.96 -23.79 -5.46
N SER A 768 19.26 -23.69 -5.19
CA SER A 768 19.82 -23.32 -3.89
C SER A 768 20.96 -22.34 -4.07
N ILE A 769 20.94 -21.23 -3.32
CA ILE A 769 22.00 -20.22 -3.31
C ILE A 769 22.57 -20.12 -1.89
N ALA A 770 23.85 -20.43 -1.72
CA ALA A 770 24.55 -20.29 -0.44
C ALA A 770 24.55 -18.82 0.04
N ALA A 771 24.82 -18.61 1.32
CA ALA A 771 24.99 -17.28 1.89
C ALA A 771 26.06 -16.48 1.09
N ALA A 772 25.74 -15.24 0.72
CA ALA A 772 26.55 -14.38 -0.15
C ALA A 772 26.88 -14.99 -1.55
N GLY A 773 26.19 -16.07 -1.95
CA GLY A 773 26.30 -16.71 -3.26
C GLY A 773 25.44 -16.01 -4.32
N GLN A 774 25.68 -16.36 -5.58
CA GLN A 774 24.98 -15.82 -6.74
C GLN A 774 24.69 -16.92 -7.75
N THR A 775 23.50 -16.87 -8.38
CA THR A 775 23.15 -17.70 -9.54
C THR A 775 22.81 -16.84 -10.74
N GLN A 776 22.92 -17.39 -11.95
CA GLN A 776 22.66 -16.67 -13.20
C GLN A 776 21.65 -17.43 -14.04
N GLN A 777 20.70 -16.70 -14.62
CA GLN A 777 19.77 -17.22 -15.63
C GLN A 777 19.86 -16.39 -16.91
N THR A 778 19.76 -17.05 -18.07
CA THR A 778 19.86 -16.39 -19.38
C THR A 778 18.62 -16.65 -20.21
N PHE A 779 18.07 -15.58 -20.78
CA PHE A 779 16.89 -15.61 -21.64
C PHE A 779 17.26 -15.12 -23.04
N PHE A 780 16.67 -15.74 -24.05
CA PHE A 780 16.70 -15.27 -25.42
C PHE A 780 15.37 -14.64 -25.78
N CYS A 781 15.38 -13.43 -26.27
CA CYS A 781 14.20 -12.65 -26.61
C CYS A 781 14.20 -12.37 -28.13
N ALA A 782 13.25 -12.90 -28.87
CA ALA A 782 13.13 -12.71 -30.32
C ALA A 782 11.90 -11.87 -30.68
N ALA A 783 12.11 -10.77 -31.39
CA ALA A 783 11.01 -9.94 -31.90
C ALA A 783 10.49 -10.48 -33.25
N HIS A 784 9.29 -11.03 -33.28
CA HIS A 784 8.58 -11.47 -34.49
C HIS A 784 7.76 -10.38 -35.14
N GLY A 785 7.32 -9.39 -34.35
CA GLY A 785 6.52 -8.25 -34.79
C GLY A 785 6.52 -7.13 -33.73
N PRO A 786 5.76 -6.04 -33.94
CA PRO A 786 5.67 -4.95 -32.98
C PRO A 786 4.93 -5.37 -31.71
N PHE A 787 5.40 -4.86 -30.58
CA PHE A 787 4.81 -5.07 -29.26
C PHE A 787 4.91 -3.80 -28.41
N SER A 788 4.01 -3.59 -27.46
CA SER A 788 3.91 -2.35 -26.69
C SER A 788 4.01 -2.57 -25.18
N ASP A 789 3.73 -3.76 -24.73
CA ASP A 789 3.74 -4.08 -23.30
C ASP A 789 5.04 -4.82 -22.95
N TYR A 790 5.34 -4.97 -21.69
CA TYR A 790 6.55 -5.62 -21.20
C TYR A 790 6.24 -6.96 -20.52
N PRO A 791 7.12 -7.96 -20.64
CA PRO A 791 6.95 -9.24 -19.94
C PRO A 791 7.20 -9.08 -18.44
N THR A 792 6.67 -9.99 -17.65
CA THR A 792 6.91 -10.06 -16.21
C THR A 792 7.67 -11.33 -15.86
N ILE A 793 8.47 -11.27 -14.80
CA ILE A 793 9.14 -12.41 -14.19
C ILE A 793 8.69 -12.57 -12.75
N ARG A 794 8.30 -13.78 -12.40
CA ARG A 794 8.04 -14.18 -11.02
C ARG A 794 9.23 -14.97 -10.50
N ILE A 795 9.75 -14.56 -9.36
CA ILE A 795 10.87 -15.20 -8.66
C ILE A 795 10.34 -15.62 -7.30
N SER A 796 10.43 -16.92 -6.97
CA SER A 796 10.03 -17.41 -5.65
C SER A 796 11.13 -18.30 -5.05
N TYR A 797 11.32 -18.20 -3.74
CA TYR A 797 12.33 -18.93 -3.01
C TYR A 797 11.96 -19.12 -1.53
N LEU A 798 12.63 -20.04 -0.86
CA LEU A 798 12.46 -20.32 0.55
C LEU A 798 13.67 -19.78 1.35
N ALA A 799 13.41 -18.82 2.25
CA ALA A 799 14.39 -18.24 3.16
C ALA A 799 13.75 -18.09 4.55
N GLY A 800 13.61 -19.25 5.26
CA GLY A 800 12.81 -19.31 6.49
C GLY A 800 11.30 -19.33 6.23
N ALA A 801 10.81 -18.41 5.35
CA ALA A 801 9.45 -18.40 4.82
C ALA A 801 9.49 -18.33 3.28
N LEU A 802 8.39 -18.71 2.62
CA LEU A 802 8.26 -18.57 1.18
C LEU A 802 8.18 -17.08 0.81
N GLN A 803 9.12 -16.63 -0.03
CA GLN A 803 9.16 -15.29 -0.61
C GLN A 803 8.83 -15.36 -2.10
N ALA A 804 8.07 -14.38 -2.60
CA ALA A 804 7.73 -14.31 -4.02
C ALA A 804 7.70 -12.84 -4.49
N TYR A 805 8.40 -12.56 -5.59
CA TYR A 805 8.45 -11.27 -6.24
C TYR A 805 7.97 -11.40 -7.68
N THR A 806 7.15 -10.46 -8.12
CA THR A 806 6.72 -10.32 -9.51
C THR A 806 7.24 -8.98 -10.03
N LEU A 807 8.18 -9.04 -10.97
CA LEU A 807 8.89 -7.87 -11.49
C LEU A 807 8.66 -7.73 -12.99
N ALA A 808 8.58 -6.48 -13.48
CA ALA A 808 8.57 -6.22 -14.91
C ALA A 808 9.99 -6.39 -15.48
N LEU A 809 10.12 -7.11 -16.60
CA LEU A 809 11.39 -7.24 -17.31
C LEU A 809 11.52 -6.11 -18.36
N PRO A 810 12.63 -5.38 -18.39
CA PRO A 810 12.85 -4.30 -19.35
C PRO A 810 13.23 -4.80 -20.77
N VAL A 811 12.42 -5.73 -21.31
CA VAL A 811 12.50 -6.17 -22.71
C VAL A 811 11.51 -5.34 -23.50
N LEU A 812 11.99 -4.33 -24.22
CA LEU A 812 11.21 -3.23 -24.77
C LEU A 812 11.41 -3.13 -26.28
N MET A 813 10.39 -2.70 -27.03
CA MET A 813 10.39 -2.61 -28.48
C MET A 813 11.54 -1.73 -29.01
N HIS A 814 11.84 -0.60 -28.35
CA HIS A 814 12.90 0.31 -28.78
C HIS A 814 14.30 -0.34 -28.75
N ARG A 815 14.51 -1.39 -27.99
CA ARG A 815 15.77 -2.16 -27.96
C ARG A 815 16.08 -2.88 -29.28
N TYR A 816 15.08 -3.07 -30.12
CA TYR A 816 15.17 -3.66 -31.46
C TYR A 816 15.15 -2.60 -32.58
N MET A 817 15.22 -1.32 -32.19
CA MET A 817 15.32 -0.18 -33.10
C MET A 817 16.79 0.25 -33.27
N GLU A 818 17.25 0.34 -34.50
CA GLU A 818 18.56 0.85 -34.84
C GLU A 818 18.43 2.29 -35.39
N PRO A 819 19.16 3.26 -34.80
CA PRO A 819 19.19 4.63 -35.33
C PRO A 819 19.74 4.66 -36.75
N SER A 820 19.09 5.40 -37.63
CA SER A 820 19.46 5.53 -39.03
C SER A 820 19.57 7.00 -39.43
N SER A 821 20.49 7.35 -40.35
CA SER A 821 20.65 8.72 -40.83
C SER A 821 20.04 8.87 -42.20
N LEU A 822 19.34 9.98 -42.45
CA LEU A 822 18.77 10.33 -43.74
C LEU A 822 19.06 11.81 -44.03
N SER A 823 19.27 12.15 -45.35
CA SER A 823 19.25 13.54 -45.74
C SER A 823 17.83 14.15 -45.62
N SER A 824 17.75 15.49 -45.55
CA SER A 824 16.46 16.17 -45.50
C SER A 824 15.59 15.84 -46.71
N GLU A 825 16.19 15.80 -47.90
CA GLU A 825 15.47 15.46 -49.16
C GLU A 825 14.94 14.02 -49.14
N ASP A 826 15.75 13.06 -48.68
CA ASP A 826 15.38 11.65 -48.58
C ASP A 826 14.31 11.42 -47.50
N PHE A 827 14.39 12.16 -46.40
CA PHE A 827 13.38 12.10 -45.36
C PHE A 827 11.99 12.50 -45.87
N PHE A 828 11.87 13.66 -46.53
CA PHE A 828 10.60 14.12 -47.08
C PHE A 828 10.11 13.28 -48.27
N LYS A 829 11.03 12.74 -49.07
CA LYS A 829 10.71 11.80 -50.17
C LYS A 829 10.08 10.55 -49.58
N ARG A 830 10.69 9.91 -48.57
CA ARG A 830 10.16 8.71 -47.90
C ARG A 830 8.91 9.01 -47.10
N TRP A 831 8.82 10.17 -46.46
CA TRP A 831 7.63 10.62 -45.74
C TRP A 831 6.38 10.67 -46.64
N ARG A 832 6.57 11.17 -47.86
CA ARG A 832 5.49 11.20 -48.86
C ARG A 832 5.21 9.83 -49.47
N GLN A 833 6.20 8.99 -49.67
CA GLN A 833 6.05 7.65 -50.21
C GLN A 833 5.27 6.70 -49.30
N ILE A 834 5.52 6.75 -47.98
CA ILE A 834 4.80 5.92 -47.03
C ILE A 834 3.34 6.36 -46.95
N GLY A 835 3.05 7.64 -47.12
CA GLY A 835 1.69 8.16 -47.10
C GLY A 835 1.09 8.32 -45.74
N GLY A 836 -0.28 8.37 -45.64
CA GLY A 836 -1.02 8.49 -44.40
C GLY A 836 -1.48 7.12 -43.85
N PRO A 837 -2.57 7.08 -43.05
CA PRO A 837 -3.10 5.84 -42.49
C PRO A 837 -3.39 4.77 -43.57
N PRO A 838 -3.12 3.48 -43.30
CA PRO A 838 -2.75 2.86 -42.02
C PRO A 838 -1.26 2.89 -41.68
N MET A 839 -0.39 3.37 -42.57
CA MET A 839 1.06 3.42 -42.38
C MET A 839 1.51 4.58 -41.46
N GLU A 840 0.56 5.35 -40.94
CA GLU A 840 0.75 6.48 -40.02
C GLU A 840 -0.08 6.32 -38.77
N SER A 841 0.52 6.65 -37.63
CA SER A 841 -0.20 6.86 -36.39
C SER A 841 0.19 8.21 -35.80
N GLN A 842 -0.84 8.97 -35.37
CA GLN A 842 -0.65 10.29 -34.76
C GLN A 842 -1.41 10.33 -33.44
N ARG A 843 -0.76 10.91 -32.42
CA ARG A 843 -1.39 11.14 -31.11
C ARG A 843 -0.92 12.44 -30.48
N THR A 844 -1.84 13.08 -29.75
CA THR A 844 -1.57 14.26 -28.96
C THR A 844 -1.82 13.94 -27.52
N PHE A 845 -0.85 14.21 -26.62
CA PHE A 845 -0.94 13.93 -25.19
C PHE A 845 -0.20 15.02 -24.39
N GLY A 846 -0.62 15.19 -23.15
CA GLY A 846 -0.02 16.13 -22.20
C GLY A 846 0.89 15.44 -21.19
N LEU A 847 1.66 16.23 -20.44
CA LEU A 847 2.45 15.74 -19.30
C LEU A 847 1.55 15.39 -18.12
N ASN A 848 1.75 14.20 -17.55
CA ASN A 848 0.97 13.69 -16.41
C ASN A 848 1.61 14.02 -15.04
N GLY A 849 2.86 14.50 -15.00
CA GLY A 849 3.63 14.79 -13.79
C GLY A 849 3.23 16.10 -13.10
N LYS A 850 3.74 16.31 -11.87
CA LYS A 850 3.51 17.54 -11.10
C LYS A 850 4.13 18.79 -11.74
N ASN A 851 5.26 18.64 -12.45
CA ASN A 851 5.91 19.70 -13.22
C ASN A 851 5.57 19.54 -14.69
N LYS A 852 4.61 20.30 -15.17
CA LYS A 852 4.16 20.28 -16.56
C LYS A 852 5.00 21.22 -17.47
N ILE A 853 6.33 21.12 -17.39
CA ILE A 853 7.22 21.92 -18.21
C ILE A 853 7.97 20.99 -19.17
N ILE A 854 7.88 21.30 -20.47
CA ILE A 854 8.65 20.61 -21.50
C ILE A 854 10.05 21.20 -21.52
N HIS A 855 11.07 20.36 -21.33
CA HIS A 855 12.47 20.71 -21.48
C HIS A 855 13.01 20.13 -22.80
N GLU A 856 13.47 20.96 -23.70
CA GLU A 856 13.93 20.54 -25.03
C GLU A 856 15.07 19.53 -24.96
N ALA A 857 16.11 19.81 -24.18
CA ALA A 857 17.25 18.90 -24.01
C ALA A 857 16.84 17.52 -23.48
N PHE A 858 15.95 17.50 -22.53
CA PHE A 858 15.39 16.25 -22.00
C PHE A 858 14.58 15.49 -23.05
N THR A 859 13.73 16.19 -23.80
CA THR A 859 12.92 15.57 -24.87
C THR A 859 13.81 14.97 -25.98
N ARG A 860 14.85 15.65 -26.38
CA ARG A 860 15.81 15.14 -27.38
C ARG A 860 16.53 13.90 -26.86
N HIS A 861 17.03 13.94 -25.62
CA HIS A 861 17.69 12.81 -24.99
C HIS A 861 16.76 11.58 -24.87
N MET A 862 15.51 11.80 -24.51
CA MET A 862 14.52 10.72 -24.44
C MET A 862 14.22 10.10 -25.80
N VAL A 863 14.14 10.90 -26.86
CA VAL A 863 13.92 10.42 -28.25
C VAL A 863 15.14 9.60 -28.71
N GLU A 864 16.35 10.04 -28.43
CA GLU A 864 17.57 9.28 -28.76
C GLU A 864 17.67 7.98 -27.97
N GLY A 865 17.31 8.00 -26.65
CA GLY A 865 17.26 6.82 -25.79
C GLY A 865 16.22 5.80 -26.25
N LEU A 866 15.18 6.23 -26.97
CA LEU A 866 14.19 5.36 -27.60
C LEU A 866 14.63 4.79 -28.98
N GLY A 867 15.90 4.88 -29.32
CA GLY A 867 16.47 4.28 -30.52
C GLY A 867 16.29 5.11 -31.80
N TRP A 868 15.98 6.41 -31.68
CA TRP A 868 15.85 7.29 -32.82
C TRP A 868 17.14 8.07 -33.08
N LYS A 869 17.53 8.22 -34.33
CA LYS A 869 18.51 9.21 -34.75
C LYS A 869 17.79 10.52 -35.05
N ILE A 870 18.07 11.55 -34.27
CA ILE A 870 17.53 12.89 -34.50
C ILE A 870 18.25 13.50 -35.72
N LEU A 871 17.45 14.10 -36.59
CA LEU A 871 17.89 14.78 -37.78
C LEU A 871 17.76 16.30 -37.60
N ASP A 872 18.87 17.00 -37.45
CA ASP A 872 18.83 18.43 -37.21
C ASP A 872 18.58 19.21 -38.54
N ASN A 873 17.88 20.32 -38.43
CA ASN A 873 17.55 21.24 -39.52
C ASN A 873 16.76 20.63 -40.71
N VAL A 874 15.95 19.56 -40.40
CA VAL A 874 15.05 18.94 -41.40
C VAL A 874 13.70 19.60 -41.43
N ASP A 875 13.11 19.88 -40.27
CA ASP A 875 11.79 20.54 -40.17
C ASP A 875 11.93 22.07 -40.28
N PRO A 876 11.05 22.77 -41.03
CA PRO A 876 11.04 24.22 -41.09
C PRO A 876 10.88 24.92 -39.72
N ASN A 877 10.25 24.25 -38.74
CA ASN A 877 10.13 24.74 -37.37
C ASN A 877 11.27 24.12 -36.52
N PRO A 878 12.25 24.92 -36.05
CA PRO A 878 13.40 24.41 -35.30
C PRO A 878 13.04 23.79 -33.93
N LYS A 879 11.80 24.02 -33.44
CA LYS A 879 11.29 23.44 -32.20
C LYS A 879 10.77 22.01 -32.39
N ASN A 880 10.55 21.58 -33.62
CA ASN A 880 10.11 20.24 -33.93
C ASN A 880 11.32 19.27 -33.95
N ILE A 881 11.11 18.07 -33.45
CA ILE A 881 12.12 17.01 -33.45
C ILE A 881 11.74 16.01 -34.54
N VAL A 882 12.62 15.79 -35.46
CA VAL A 882 12.48 14.82 -36.54
C VAL A 882 13.47 13.71 -36.34
N GLY A 883 13.08 12.48 -36.53
CA GLY A 883 13.94 11.32 -36.30
C GLY A 883 13.69 10.19 -37.29
N CYS A 884 14.68 9.34 -37.47
CA CYS A 884 14.51 8.10 -38.21
C CYS A 884 15.20 6.91 -37.49
N ALA A 885 14.62 5.73 -37.68
CA ALA A 885 15.10 4.49 -37.12
C ALA A 885 14.68 3.31 -38.02
N VAL A 886 15.29 2.16 -37.79
CA VAL A 886 14.93 0.90 -38.45
C VAL A 886 14.58 -0.12 -37.38
N TYR A 887 13.32 -0.54 -37.34
CA TYR A 887 12.85 -1.61 -36.45
C TYR A 887 13.18 -2.97 -37.06
N GLN A 888 13.78 -3.86 -36.28
CA GLN A 888 14.23 -5.16 -36.73
C GLN A 888 13.36 -6.28 -36.15
N THR A 889 12.81 -7.11 -37.03
CA THR A 889 12.00 -8.29 -36.67
C THR A 889 12.50 -9.49 -37.46
N GLU A 890 12.04 -10.67 -37.11
CA GLU A 890 12.34 -11.89 -37.88
C GLU A 890 11.82 -11.78 -39.32
N GLY A 891 10.68 -11.11 -39.55
CA GLY A 891 10.07 -10.86 -40.85
C GLY A 891 10.80 -9.84 -41.70
N GLY A 892 11.85 -9.16 -41.20
CA GLY A 892 12.64 -8.17 -41.94
C GLY A 892 12.82 -6.83 -41.22
N LYS A 893 13.28 -5.84 -41.96
CA LYS A 893 13.59 -4.48 -41.49
C LYS A 893 12.49 -3.53 -41.89
N THR A 894 11.91 -2.84 -40.88
CA THR A 894 10.88 -1.82 -41.08
C THR A 894 11.45 -0.43 -40.86
N GLY A 895 11.47 0.40 -41.89
CA GLY A 895 11.88 1.80 -41.77
C GLY A 895 10.83 2.65 -41.08
N CYS A 896 11.25 3.41 -40.07
CA CYS A 896 10.38 4.25 -39.24
C CYS A 896 10.84 5.72 -39.33
N LEU A 897 9.89 6.64 -39.50
CA LEU A 897 10.09 8.09 -39.51
C LEU A 897 9.25 8.74 -38.42
N LEU A 898 9.86 9.63 -37.66
CA LEU A 898 9.24 10.32 -36.54
C LEU A 898 9.18 11.83 -36.81
N ARG A 899 8.08 12.45 -36.43
CA ARG A 899 7.92 13.89 -36.25
C ARG A 899 7.24 14.16 -34.91
N LEU A 900 7.95 14.80 -34.02
CA LEU A 900 7.50 15.20 -32.70
C LEU A 900 7.39 16.72 -32.64
N GLU A 901 6.23 17.22 -32.27
CA GLU A 901 5.91 18.66 -32.22
C GLU A 901 5.56 19.03 -30.77
N PRO A 902 6.52 19.57 -29.99
CA PRO A 902 6.29 20.05 -28.64
C PRO A 902 5.53 21.37 -28.66
N ASN A 903 4.45 21.46 -27.86
CA ASN A 903 3.78 22.72 -27.56
C ASN A 903 4.15 23.14 -26.12
N TYR A 904 5.09 24.05 -26.01
CA TYR A 904 5.63 24.51 -24.72
C TYR A 904 4.63 25.29 -23.89
N GLU A 905 3.66 25.98 -24.51
CA GLU A 905 2.63 26.76 -23.80
C GLU A 905 1.58 25.89 -23.14
N LYS A 906 1.16 24.84 -23.84
CA LYS A 906 0.12 23.91 -23.37
C LYS A 906 0.70 22.68 -22.70
N SER A 907 2.03 22.54 -22.64
CA SER A 907 2.74 21.37 -22.10
C SER A 907 2.26 20.05 -22.70
N MET A 908 2.15 20.03 -24.04
CA MET A 908 1.62 18.88 -24.80
C MET A 908 2.59 18.52 -25.93
N TYR A 909 2.58 17.24 -26.28
CA TYR A 909 3.29 16.72 -27.46
C TYR A 909 2.31 16.26 -28.52
N ARG A 910 2.60 16.51 -29.78
CA ARG A 910 2.00 15.83 -30.92
C ARG A 910 3.04 14.93 -31.57
N VAL A 911 2.85 13.63 -31.49
CA VAL A 911 3.72 12.61 -32.08
C VAL A 911 3.08 12.08 -33.33
N THR A 912 3.81 12.06 -34.43
CA THR A 912 3.42 11.43 -35.70
C THR A 912 4.52 10.45 -36.10
N VAL A 913 4.18 9.19 -36.27
CA VAL A 913 5.09 8.14 -36.71
C VAL A 913 4.57 7.55 -38.00
N ARG A 914 5.45 7.39 -39.01
CA ARG A 914 5.19 6.65 -40.24
C ARG A 914 6.17 5.49 -40.34
N ALA A 915 5.67 4.32 -40.77
CA ALA A 915 6.53 3.17 -40.98
C ALA A 915 6.12 2.40 -42.24
N THR A 916 7.05 1.61 -42.76
CA THR A 916 6.82 0.79 -43.97
C THR A 916 5.94 -0.44 -43.71
N GLN A 917 5.48 -0.64 -42.45
CA GLN A 917 4.54 -1.66 -42.02
C GLN A 917 3.50 -1.02 -41.10
N ASP A 918 2.23 -1.31 -41.30
CA ASP A 918 1.06 -0.69 -40.66
C ASP A 918 0.96 -0.92 -39.14
N SER A 919 1.41 -2.07 -38.65
CA SER A 919 1.35 -2.48 -37.26
C SER A 919 2.38 -1.78 -36.34
N VAL A 920 3.42 -1.17 -36.90
CA VAL A 920 4.54 -0.55 -36.17
C VAL A 920 4.18 0.85 -35.62
N PRO A 921 3.60 1.80 -36.39
CA PRO A 921 3.34 3.14 -35.90
C PRO A 921 2.50 3.23 -34.63
N PRO A 922 1.39 2.46 -34.45
CA PRO A 922 0.61 2.50 -33.22
C PRO A 922 1.39 2.06 -31.97
N ALA A 923 2.22 1.02 -32.09
CA ALA A 923 3.02 0.49 -30.98
C ALA A 923 4.10 1.50 -30.54
N VAL A 924 4.79 2.12 -31.50
CA VAL A 924 5.79 3.16 -31.26
C VAL A 924 5.15 4.39 -30.61
N VAL A 925 4.01 4.86 -31.13
CA VAL A 925 3.31 6.03 -30.58
C VAL A 925 2.86 5.76 -29.14
N LYS A 926 2.37 4.57 -28.81
CA LYS A 926 2.00 4.17 -27.46
C LYS A 926 3.21 4.20 -26.51
N GLN A 927 4.35 3.70 -26.95
CA GLN A 927 5.59 3.71 -26.17
C GLN A 927 6.11 5.14 -25.93
N MET A 928 6.08 6.00 -26.93
CA MET A 928 6.48 7.41 -26.79
C MET A 928 5.55 8.17 -25.85
N GLU A 929 4.24 7.94 -25.93
CA GLU A 929 3.26 8.52 -25.00
C GLU A 929 3.53 8.11 -23.57
N GLN A 930 3.76 6.82 -23.32
CA GLN A 930 4.05 6.30 -21.98
C GLN A 930 5.28 6.95 -21.34
N LYS A 931 6.33 7.23 -22.13
CA LYS A 931 7.58 7.78 -21.59
C LYS A 931 7.66 9.30 -21.61
N LEU A 932 7.29 9.96 -22.69
CA LEU A 932 7.28 11.42 -22.73
C LEU A 932 6.17 12.01 -21.85
N GLY A 933 5.05 11.32 -21.69
CA GLY A 933 3.94 11.75 -20.82
C GLY A 933 4.28 11.75 -19.32
N GLN A 934 5.25 10.97 -18.86
CA GLN A 934 5.68 10.92 -17.46
C GLN A 934 6.39 12.20 -16.98
N GLY A 935 7.05 12.95 -17.90
CA GLY A 935 7.78 14.17 -17.55
C GLY A 935 9.09 13.93 -16.80
N THR A 936 9.70 15.00 -16.27
CA THR A 936 11.08 14.99 -15.74
C THR A 936 11.24 14.39 -14.33
N LYS A 937 10.18 14.05 -13.60
CA LYS A 937 10.27 13.65 -12.18
C LYS A 937 10.42 12.15 -11.90
N ASP A 938 10.05 11.29 -12.84
CA ASP A 938 10.01 9.84 -12.60
C ASP A 938 11.12 9.05 -13.30
N THR A 939 11.95 9.72 -14.07
CA THR A 939 13.19 9.13 -14.55
C THR A 939 14.30 9.50 -13.58
N GLY A 940 14.77 8.54 -12.79
CA GLY A 940 15.98 8.69 -11.98
C GLY A 940 17.13 9.23 -12.87
N PRO A 941 18.20 9.76 -12.28
CA PRO A 941 19.24 10.39 -13.05
C PRO A 941 19.71 9.44 -14.16
N ILE A 942 19.55 9.89 -15.40
CA ILE A 942 20.15 9.23 -16.57
C ILE A 942 21.64 9.46 -16.42
N THR A 943 22.32 8.56 -15.70
CA THR A 943 23.75 8.60 -15.55
C THR A 943 24.38 7.88 -16.72
N ASN A 944 25.06 8.67 -17.54
CA ASN A 944 26.16 8.36 -18.44
C ASN A 944 26.07 7.08 -19.28
N TYR A 945 25.83 7.34 -20.56
CA TYR A 945 26.38 6.52 -21.62
C TYR A 945 27.78 7.09 -21.94
N ASP A 946 28.86 6.39 -21.60
CA ASP A 946 30.12 6.23 -22.31
C ASP A 946 30.32 4.75 -22.60
#